data_4ae826f2844257ebf51c210556fbe78a
#
_entry.id   4ae826f2844257ebf51c210556fbe78a
#
_cell.length_a   1.000
_cell.length_b   1.000
_cell.length_c   1.000
_cell.angle_alpha   90.00
_cell.angle_beta   90.00
_cell.angle_gamma   90.00
#
_symmetry.space_group_name_H-M   'P 1'
#
loop_
_entity.id
_entity.type
_entity.pdbx_description
1 polymer ?
#
loop_
_entity_poly.entity_id
_entity_poly.type
_entity_poly.pdbx_seq_one_letter_code
_entity_poly.pdbx_strand_id
1 'polypeptide(L)'
;MVHVYNCHPFASQQIVPAEQEPGLVCCGGGVLFVESAGGCKIEAFQLEAEGCPLICRFATMGTVQSILHSEIGDYLVTIEEKNNATYLRTYTNWRYQAAEKTRVGVRLLGHFLRGSSMHGAPKEQMEIIEIPLFERPLCVACCGVTGDLLVGCPKSLVLFSLKRQALNDKLSILDFERCLIIHLPGLSPQQVGGSEYTVLQTTPKMVWLYILSDWVVFILSLYSPEVRKEGLAGHLDQDDFFIFPKHQELLGDRAKDCGVKVSLEWTGMESETRGTLAITYVLYRCVRFAPDFFQGCSVEETRLHSLQFHPVFTSEGVEPTCVFCFFSLPNTGYVYSVRGGVEMVSVYQYPEKAQQAVLTDLFLHIITKNALQCFSVRCAAVAARAEDPYIDTTMKACPPITMEVCALRIQLFIGLKALCHDRHHIVLLTAADVETREDTERAHRDPIEMSHGWNLYVVNTVPPLQLYNEMVEYSKKYEETNPLSQSCLHLLSEAHLLLRAMLLDPRVGNPVEQQELQQAFQESCAHLGDCFSRFDKRDCHLALPYYKMSGLSVTEVISRNRCLSSSPCGYGKGFLFFLKHSIYEETMEELTEETANEVLDIFGVAEPSQLPHVIASPSMVRASPDSGLAHLERLESIGAPSVPLTLSKAALALRMGDLQLYRQHMDRHTEMLQVYGFIEEHKLLLHGRGHAVVPTPLARHLRDSQEGLLVAAMVALHENNKVKLDEADLFFQVRLCGNLSGPQGGPQLLVDFWEALLMASSQETVIQELLFRLTSVYIDRVTRRDSHGMKPLKTADDLINSCSHYGVPYPWVSILTPAHFSIIQDHQEDLQKLQSLLCGTTLDVSSILPLLEQLPDGDNAGLSVHLLCATKLDRHESAIERLLDRCPQAIIPYANHELQNNKMTLWWQKLFPELCERTRAAGGENTILLSALKETLVVVAMELNPLEFLDLLPDDGTAHFFLPHLLECSQRNLMT
;
A
#
# COMPACT_ATOMS: atom_id res chain seq x y z
N MET A 1 -10.70 34.38 3.81
CA MET A 1 -10.26 35.24 2.67
C MET A 1 -9.84 34.28 1.57
N VAL A 2 -10.40 34.43 0.36
CA VAL A 2 -10.04 33.59 -0.77
C VAL A 2 -8.80 34.16 -1.44
N HIS A 3 -7.76 33.35 -1.63
CA HIS A 3 -6.57 33.72 -2.38
C HIS A 3 -6.88 33.71 -3.88
N VAL A 4 -6.62 34.79 -4.60
CA VAL A 4 -6.82 34.88 -6.04
C VAL A 4 -5.47 35.15 -6.71
N TYR A 5 -5.06 34.20 -7.58
CA TYR A 5 -3.75 34.27 -8.25
C TYR A 5 -3.75 34.92 -9.63
N ASN A 6 -4.93 35.20 -10.16
CA ASN A 6 -5.08 35.86 -11.46
C ASN A 6 -4.36 35.15 -12.63
N CYS A 7 -4.34 33.81 -12.61
CA CYS A 7 -3.87 33.00 -13.71
C CYS A 7 -4.83 33.06 -14.90
N HIS A 8 -4.42 32.57 -16.07
CA HIS A 8 -5.22 32.60 -17.29
C HIS A 8 -5.69 31.18 -17.70
N PRO A 9 -6.68 30.57 -17.01
CA PRO A 9 -7.17 29.23 -17.34
C PRO A 9 -8.01 29.19 -18.63
N PHE A 10 -8.36 30.35 -19.20
CA PHE A 10 -9.19 30.49 -20.40
C PHE A 10 -8.36 30.98 -21.58
N ALA A 11 -8.46 30.29 -22.74
CA ALA A 11 -7.71 30.60 -23.94
C ALA A 11 -8.46 31.56 -24.88
N SER A 12 -9.59 31.12 -25.42
CA SER A 12 -10.36 31.85 -26.39
C SER A 12 -11.84 31.92 -26.02
N GLN A 13 -12.51 32.90 -26.53
CA GLN A 13 -13.95 33.07 -26.35
C GLN A 13 -14.59 33.25 -27.70
N GLN A 14 -15.67 32.50 -27.96
CA GLN A 14 -16.44 32.58 -29.19
C GLN A 14 -17.93 32.87 -28.86
N ILE A 15 -18.66 33.48 -29.77
CA ILE A 15 -20.10 33.71 -29.68
C ILE A 15 -20.79 32.66 -30.55
N VAL A 16 -21.76 31.93 -29.98
CA VAL A 16 -22.57 30.98 -30.72
C VAL A 16 -23.66 31.70 -31.48
N PRO A 17 -23.84 31.47 -32.78
CA PRO A 17 -24.81 32.17 -33.60
C PRO A 17 -26.23 31.54 -33.50
N ALA A 18 -26.79 31.47 -32.29
CA ALA A 18 -28.17 31.01 -32.12
C ALA A 18 -29.17 32.01 -32.70
N GLU A 19 -30.23 31.52 -33.34
CA GLU A 19 -31.22 32.39 -33.99
C GLU A 19 -32.23 33.04 -33.05
N GLN A 20 -32.57 32.31 -31.97
CA GLN A 20 -33.56 32.74 -31.01
C GLN A 20 -32.93 32.78 -29.60
N GLU A 21 -33.55 33.54 -28.72
CA GLU A 21 -33.12 33.61 -27.32
C GLU A 21 -33.03 32.20 -26.71
N PRO A 22 -31.87 31.85 -26.18
CA PRO A 22 -31.68 30.53 -25.54
C PRO A 22 -32.43 30.44 -24.23
N GLY A 23 -33.14 29.32 -24.03
CA GLY A 23 -33.70 28.93 -22.73
C GLY A 23 -32.77 27.97 -21.99
N LEU A 24 -32.89 26.70 -22.31
CA LEU A 24 -32.05 25.64 -21.73
C LEU A 24 -30.85 25.34 -22.63
N VAL A 25 -29.73 25.13 -22.00
CA VAL A 25 -28.48 24.72 -22.68
C VAL A 25 -27.93 23.43 -22.07
N CYS A 26 -27.46 22.55 -22.93
CA CYS A 26 -26.84 21.30 -22.55
C CYS A 26 -25.66 20.98 -23.47
N CYS A 27 -24.57 20.48 -22.93
CA CYS A 27 -23.40 20.00 -23.67
C CYS A 27 -23.21 18.50 -23.53
N GLY A 28 -22.66 17.86 -24.54
CA GLY A 28 -22.24 16.47 -24.50
C GLY A 28 -21.68 15.98 -25.84
N GLY A 29 -20.59 15.22 -25.79
CA GLY A 29 -19.96 14.64 -26.96
C GLY A 29 -19.46 15.67 -28.00
N GLY A 30 -18.95 16.81 -27.58
CA GLY A 30 -18.48 17.88 -28.46
C GLY A 30 -19.59 18.70 -29.10
N VAL A 31 -20.84 18.57 -28.63
CA VAL A 31 -22.01 19.25 -29.18
C VAL A 31 -22.72 20.06 -28.10
N LEU A 32 -23.09 21.28 -28.48
CA LEU A 32 -23.96 22.16 -27.68
C LEU A 32 -25.39 22.10 -28.20
N PHE A 33 -26.32 21.78 -27.34
CA PHE A 33 -27.74 21.80 -27.61
C PHE A 33 -28.38 23.03 -26.93
N VAL A 34 -29.10 23.79 -27.69
CA VAL A 34 -29.73 25.04 -27.27
C VAL A 34 -31.23 24.95 -27.54
N GLU A 35 -32.03 25.03 -26.49
CA GLU A 35 -33.49 25.15 -26.59
C GLU A 35 -33.86 26.63 -26.77
N SER A 36 -34.82 26.93 -27.60
CA SER A 36 -35.35 28.28 -27.74
C SER A 36 -36.27 28.65 -26.58
N ALA A 37 -36.03 29.73 -25.88
CA ALA A 37 -36.75 30.12 -24.65
C ALA A 37 -38.28 30.07 -24.84
N GLY A 38 -38.91 29.13 -24.09
CA GLY A 38 -40.36 28.92 -24.16
C GLY A 38 -40.89 28.36 -25.48
N GLY A 39 -39.99 27.89 -26.36
CA GLY A 39 -40.29 27.28 -27.65
C GLY A 39 -40.23 25.77 -27.68
N CYS A 40 -40.47 25.22 -28.86
CA CYS A 40 -40.40 23.78 -29.12
C CYS A 40 -39.34 23.49 -30.16
N LYS A 41 -38.17 24.16 -30.08
CA LYS A 41 -37.07 24.04 -31.03
C LYS A 41 -35.75 23.81 -30.32
N ILE A 42 -34.98 22.89 -30.83
CA ILE A 42 -33.59 22.62 -30.37
C ILE A 42 -32.64 22.85 -31.54
N GLU A 43 -31.57 23.61 -31.29
CA GLU A 43 -30.43 23.81 -32.20
C GLU A 43 -29.21 23.10 -31.64
N ALA A 44 -28.50 22.37 -32.50
CA ALA A 44 -27.27 21.65 -32.15
C ALA A 44 -26.08 22.30 -32.85
N PHE A 45 -25.05 22.69 -32.09
CA PHE A 45 -23.83 23.35 -32.55
C PHE A 45 -22.59 22.49 -32.24
N GLN A 46 -21.61 22.53 -33.16
CA GLN A 46 -20.33 21.85 -32.98
C GLN A 46 -19.42 22.74 -32.12
N LEU A 47 -18.96 22.23 -30.95
CA LEU A 47 -18.10 22.99 -30.07
C LEU A 47 -16.63 23.00 -30.50
N GLU A 48 -16.16 21.92 -31.08
CA GLU A 48 -14.75 21.77 -31.46
C GLU A 48 -14.35 22.57 -32.71
N ALA A 49 -15.31 23.00 -33.50
CA ALA A 49 -15.06 23.77 -34.72
C ALA A 49 -15.08 25.27 -34.47
N GLU A 50 -14.20 25.99 -35.16
CA GLU A 50 -14.14 27.47 -35.11
C GLU A 50 -15.49 28.10 -35.56
N GLY A 51 -15.98 29.03 -34.76
CA GLY A 51 -17.27 29.70 -34.98
C GLY A 51 -18.49 28.86 -34.59
N CYS A 52 -18.34 27.70 -33.96
CA CYS A 52 -19.43 26.86 -33.50
C CYS A 52 -20.54 26.66 -34.56
N PRO A 53 -20.26 26.03 -35.69
CA PRO A 53 -21.22 25.88 -36.77
C PRO A 53 -22.44 25.06 -36.33
N LEU A 54 -23.60 25.44 -36.87
CA LEU A 54 -24.85 24.71 -36.65
C LEU A 54 -24.80 23.36 -37.35
N ILE A 55 -25.05 22.28 -36.62
CA ILE A 55 -25.15 20.91 -37.15
C ILE A 55 -26.56 20.68 -37.70
N CYS A 56 -27.57 20.86 -36.86
CA CYS A 56 -28.97 20.66 -37.23
C CYS A 56 -29.93 21.40 -36.32
N ARG A 57 -31.18 21.46 -36.74
CA ARG A 57 -32.32 22.03 -36.00
C ARG A 57 -33.50 21.07 -36.06
N PHE A 58 -34.19 20.90 -34.96
CA PHE A 58 -35.37 20.10 -34.91
C PHE A 58 -36.40 20.63 -33.92
N ALA A 59 -37.66 20.28 -34.14
CA ALA A 59 -38.75 20.65 -33.26
C ALA A 59 -38.99 19.52 -32.22
N THR A 60 -39.28 19.94 -31.00
CA THR A 60 -39.79 19.07 -29.93
C THR A 60 -41.28 18.93 -30.02
N MET A 61 -41.87 17.95 -29.35
CA MET A 61 -43.34 17.76 -29.38
C MET A 61 -44.08 18.59 -28.33
N GLY A 62 -43.40 19.18 -27.37
CA GLY A 62 -43.89 20.04 -26.29
C GLY A 62 -42.83 21.03 -25.88
N THR A 63 -43.15 21.93 -24.96
CA THR A 63 -42.21 22.86 -24.34
C THR A 63 -41.25 22.09 -23.45
N VAL A 64 -39.95 22.31 -23.63
CA VAL A 64 -38.88 21.56 -22.94
C VAL A 64 -38.69 22.16 -21.54
N GLN A 65 -38.81 21.33 -20.50
CA GLN A 65 -38.56 21.69 -19.10
C GLN A 65 -37.16 21.25 -18.64
N SER A 66 -36.64 20.19 -19.24
CA SER A 66 -35.29 19.68 -18.98
C SER A 66 -34.75 19.03 -20.23
N ILE A 67 -33.43 19.18 -20.47
CA ILE A 67 -32.71 18.59 -21.60
C ILE A 67 -31.38 18.03 -21.14
N LEU A 68 -31.03 16.82 -21.59
CA LEU A 68 -29.78 16.18 -21.33
C LEU A 68 -29.32 15.34 -22.53
N HIS A 69 -28.05 15.28 -22.81
CA HIS A 69 -27.44 14.45 -23.85
C HIS A 69 -26.67 13.28 -23.23
N SER A 70 -26.86 12.09 -23.78
CA SER A 70 -26.05 10.91 -23.47
C SER A 70 -25.00 10.71 -24.56
N GLU A 71 -23.72 10.87 -24.19
CA GLU A 71 -22.60 10.69 -25.14
C GLU A 71 -22.50 9.23 -25.62
N ILE A 72 -22.68 8.27 -24.70
CA ILE A 72 -22.55 6.83 -24.99
C ILE A 72 -23.64 6.35 -25.96
N GLY A 73 -24.85 6.79 -25.77
CA GLY A 73 -26.00 6.44 -26.63
C GLY A 73 -26.18 7.38 -27.82
N ASP A 74 -25.53 8.52 -27.87
CA ASP A 74 -25.77 9.64 -28.82
C ASP A 74 -27.26 9.97 -28.95
N TYR A 75 -27.95 10.10 -27.80
CA TYR A 75 -29.36 10.46 -27.75
C TYR A 75 -29.61 11.65 -26.81
N LEU A 76 -30.64 12.43 -27.12
CA LEU A 76 -31.15 13.47 -26.23
C LEU A 76 -32.33 12.94 -25.43
N VAL A 77 -32.40 13.27 -24.16
CA VAL A 77 -33.60 13.04 -23.34
C VAL A 77 -34.14 14.37 -22.91
N THR A 78 -35.46 14.49 -22.99
CA THR A 78 -36.19 15.71 -22.62
C THR A 78 -37.38 15.39 -21.71
N ILE A 79 -37.63 16.30 -20.77
CA ILE A 79 -38.93 16.37 -20.09
C ILE A 79 -39.69 17.47 -20.77
N GLU A 80 -40.82 17.15 -21.35
CA GLU A 80 -41.63 18.10 -22.12
C GLU A 80 -43.02 18.27 -21.53
N GLU A 81 -43.53 19.47 -21.58
CA GLU A 81 -44.90 19.79 -21.20
C GLU A 81 -45.76 20.08 -22.44
N LYS A 82 -46.91 19.39 -22.52
CA LYS A 82 -47.90 19.60 -23.57
C LYS A 82 -49.30 19.36 -23.01
N ASN A 83 -50.18 20.31 -23.20
CA ASN A 83 -51.61 20.25 -22.72
C ASN A 83 -51.70 19.92 -21.22
N ASN A 84 -50.87 20.57 -20.38
CA ASN A 84 -50.78 20.34 -18.93
C ASN A 84 -50.38 18.89 -18.53
N ALA A 85 -49.85 18.11 -19.44
CA ALA A 85 -49.27 16.81 -19.17
C ALA A 85 -47.75 16.82 -19.45
N THR A 86 -47.01 16.12 -18.60
CA THR A 86 -45.54 16.01 -18.72
C THR A 86 -45.15 14.70 -19.35
N TYR A 87 -44.26 14.72 -20.30
CA TYR A 87 -43.83 13.58 -21.08
C TYR A 87 -42.31 13.43 -20.98
N LEU A 88 -41.86 12.21 -20.88
CA LEU A 88 -40.43 11.85 -21.03
C LEU A 88 -40.22 11.34 -22.45
N ARG A 89 -39.31 11.99 -23.18
CA ARG A 89 -39.00 11.64 -24.58
C ARG A 89 -37.50 11.55 -24.79
N THR A 90 -37.09 10.62 -25.63
CA THR A 90 -35.73 10.52 -26.12
C THR A 90 -35.69 10.71 -27.62
N TYR A 91 -34.72 11.49 -28.08
CA TYR A 91 -34.47 11.82 -29.47
C TYR A 91 -33.24 11.11 -29.93
N THR A 92 -33.40 10.13 -30.81
CA THR A 92 -32.31 9.31 -31.35
C THR A 92 -32.08 9.64 -32.82
N ASN A 93 -30.85 9.41 -33.32
CA ASN A 93 -30.47 9.75 -34.69
C ASN A 93 -30.75 11.22 -35.06
N TRP A 94 -30.63 12.12 -34.11
CA TRP A 94 -30.97 13.56 -34.24
C TRP A 94 -30.13 14.26 -35.30
N ARG A 95 -28.96 13.75 -35.66
CA ARG A 95 -28.07 14.30 -36.73
C ARG A 95 -28.65 14.14 -38.14
N TYR A 96 -29.59 13.25 -38.34
CA TYR A 96 -30.18 12.91 -39.68
C TYR A 96 -31.38 13.74 -40.08
N GLN A 97 -31.60 14.86 -39.49
CA GLN A 97 -32.70 15.76 -39.82
C GLN A 97 -32.39 16.77 -40.94
N ALA A 98 -31.43 16.48 -41.80
CA ALA A 98 -30.95 17.42 -42.79
C ALA A 98 -31.88 17.65 -44.01
N ALA A 99 -33.02 16.99 -44.12
CA ALA A 99 -33.94 17.19 -45.25
C ALA A 99 -35.33 17.64 -44.73
N GLU A 100 -35.78 18.79 -45.15
CA GLU A 100 -37.06 19.44 -44.77
C GLU A 100 -38.34 18.57 -45.00
N LYS A 101 -38.24 17.32 -45.46
CA LYS A 101 -39.38 16.44 -45.80
C LYS A 101 -39.36 15.07 -45.14
N THR A 102 -38.46 14.78 -44.21
CA THR A 102 -38.40 13.46 -43.53
C THR A 102 -39.42 13.41 -42.41
N ARG A 103 -40.30 12.40 -42.44
CA ARG A 103 -41.21 12.09 -41.37
C ARG A 103 -40.41 11.62 -40.15
N VAL A 104 -40.60 12.31 -39.01
CA VAL A 104 -40.05 11.85 -37.72
C VAL A 104 -40.83 10.66 -37.27
N GLY A 105 -40.14 9.53 -36.96
CA GLY A 105 -40.76 8.36 -36.36
C GLY A 105 -41.05 8.62 -34.86
N VAL A 106 -42.29 8.40 -34.43
CA VAL A 106 -42.65 8.45 -33.01
C VAL A 106 -43.13 7.07 -32.60
N ARG A 107 -42.56 6.53 -31.58
CA ARG A 107 -42.95 5.24 -30.99
C ARG A 107 -42.95 5.23 -29.47
N LEU A 108 -43.74 4.30 -28.93
CA LEU A 108 -43.70 4.01 -27.49
C LEU A 108 -42.57 3.03 -27.15
N LEU A 109 -42.09 3.12 -25.94
CA LEU A 109 -41.06 2.24 -25.38
C LEU A 109 -41.42 0.75 -25.57
N GLY A 110 -40.44 -0.06 -25.94
CA GLY A 110 -40.57 -1.53 -26.06
C GLY A 110 -41.21 -2.04 -27.32
N HIS A 111 -41.62 -1.21 -28.27
CA HIS A 111 -42.28 -1.65 -29.51
C HIS A 111 -41.38 -2.41 -30.51
N PHE A 112 -40.07 -2.20 -30.43
CA PHE A 112 -39.13 -2.86 -31.40
C PHE A 112 -38.60 -4.20 -30.91
N LEU A 113 -38.45 -4.43 -29.65
CA LEU A 113 -37.85 -5.64 -29.07
C LEU A 113 -38.79 -6.86 -29.13
N ARG A 114 -40.07 -6.69 -29.46
CA ARG A 114 -41.06 -7.78 -29.53
C ARG A 114 -41.33 -8.39 -30.92
N GLY A 115 -40.30 -8.42 -31.76
CA GLY A 115 -40.36 -9.27 -32.99
C GLY A 115 -41.32 -8.81 -34.10
N SER A 116 -41.59 -7.50 -34.23
CA SER A 116 -42.23 -7.00 -35.46
C SER A 116 -41.20 -6.99 -36.60
N SER A 117 -41.40 -7.92 -37.58
CA SER A 117 -40.61 -7.96 -38.82
C SER A 117 -40.72 -6.63 -39.55
N MET A 118 -39.63 -5.90 -39.58
CA MET A 118 -39.51 -4.68 -40.40
C MET A 118 -39.49 -5.05 -41.88
N HIS A 119 -40.59 -4.88 -42.56
CA HIS A 119 -40.61 -4.87 -44.04
C HIS A 119 -40.11 -3.50 -44.52
N GLY A 120 -38.83 -3.37 -44.74
CA GLY A 120 -38.17 -2.21 -45.34
C GLY A 120 -36.79 -1.96 -44.74
N ALA A 121 -35.83 -1.52 -45.55
CA ALA A 121 -34.53 -1.08 -45.05
C ALA A 121 -34.73 0.08 -44.07
N PRO A 122 -34.06 0.06 -42.88
CA PRO A 122 -34.16 1.16 -41.94
C PRO A 122 -33.65 2.44 -42.62
N LYS A 123 -34.49 3.45 -42.60
CA LYS A 123 -34.14 4.78 -43.13
C LYS A 123 -33.35 5.54 -42.08
N GLU A 124 -32.34 6.23 -42.54
CA GLU A 124 -31.59 7.22 -41.74
C GLU A 124 -32.54 8.39 -41.43
N GLN A 125 -33.28 8.31 -40.32
CA GLN A 125 -34.23 9.34 -39.89
C GLN A 125 -34.18 9.50 -38.35
N MET A 126 -34.50 10.69 -37.89
CA MET A 126 -34.66 10.96 -36.47
C MET A 126 -35.85 10.17 -35.92
N GLU A 127 -35.71 9.63 -34.71
CA GLU A 127 -36.77 8.89 -34.06
C GLU A 127 -36.97 9.46 -32.63
N ILE A 128 -38.24 9.59 -32.24
CA ILE A 128 -38.68 9.98 -30.93
C ILE A 128 -39.26 8.78 -30.19
N ILE A 129 -38.68 8.43 -29.05
CA ILE A 129 -39.17 7.37 -28.21
C ILE A 129 -39.88 8.03 -27.02
N GLU A 130 -41.16 7.79 -26.85
CA GLU A 130 -41.90 8.23 -25.69
C GLU A 130 -41.89 7.14 -24.63
N ILE A 131 -41.42 7.52 -23.42
CA ILE A 131 -41.23 6.62 -22.29
C ILE A 131 -42.39 6.82 -21.31
N PRO A 132 -43.31 5.87 -21.17
CA PRO A 132 -44.44 5.97 -20.27
C PRO A 132 -43.99 5.80 -18.82
N LEU A 133 -44.41 6.70 -17.95
CA LEU A 133 -44.16 6.69 -16.50
C LEU A 133 -45.51 6.69 -15.75
N PHE A 134 -45.52 6.11 -14.54
CA PHE A 134 -46.68 6.12 -13.67
C PHE A 134 -46.84 7.46 -12.93
N GLU A 135 -45.74 8.15 -12.73
CA GLU A 135 -45.69 9.45 -12.06
C GLU A 135 -45.08 10.51 -13.00
N ARG A 136 -45.29 11.77 -12.68
CA ARG A 136 -44.72 12.89 -13.42
C ARG A 136 -43.20 12.89 -13.32
N PRO A 137 -42.43 12.84 -14.43
CA PRO A 137 -40.97 13.02 -14.38
C PRO A 137 -40.61 14.43 -13.92
N LEU A 138 -39.66 14.52 -12.99
CA LEU A 138 -39.15 15.80 -12.49
C LEU A 138 -37.74 16.10 -12.99
N CYS A 139 -36.94 15.09 -13.12
CA CYS A 139 -35.55 15.17 -13.56
C CYS A 139 -35.07 13.92 -14.24
N VAL A 140 -33.98 14.04 -14.99
CA VAL A 140 -33.37 12.95 -15.73
C VAL A 140 -31.86 13.00 -15.59
N ALA A 141 -31.23 11.85 -15.67
CA ALA A 141 -29.78 11.74 -15.83
C ALA A 141 -29.41 10.53 -16.69
N CYS A 142 -28.29 10.65 -17.38
CA CYS A 142 -27.75 9.58 -18.21
C CYS A 142 -26.44 9.06 -17.64
N CYS A 143 -26.27 7.74 -17.74
CA CYS A 143 -25.00 7.13 -17.39
C CYS A 143 -23.91 7.47 -18.39
N GLY A 144 -22.78 8.00 -17.92
CA GLY A 144 -21.62 8.30 -18.76
C GLY A 144 -20.84 7.06 -19.24
N VAL A 145 -21.18 5.85 -18.77
CA VAL A 145 -20.48 4.59 -19.12
C VAL A 145 -21.37 3.64 -19.90
N THR A 146 -22.60 3.43 -19.47
CA THR A 146 -23.52 2.47 -20.13
C THR A 146 -24.55 3.15 -21.02
N GLY A 147 -24.77 4.46 -20.83
CA GLY A 147 -25.82 5.20 -21.51
C GLY A 147 -27.23 4.93 -20.93
N ASP A 148 -27.33 4.30 -19.78
CA ASP A 148 -28.61 4.04 -19.12
C ASP A 148 -29.24 5.35 -18.68
N LEU A 149 -30.58 5.34 -18.61
CA LEU A 149 -31.38 6.50 -18.26
C LEU A 149 -32.00 6.31 -16.87
N LEU A 150 -31.83 7.29 -16.02
CA LEU A 150 -32.48 7.33 -14.73
C LEU A 150 -33.42 8.52 -14.66
N VAL A 151 -34.60 8.28 -14.14
CA VAL A 151 -35.69 9.27 -14.08
C VAL A 151 -36.12 9.45 -12.64
N GLY A 152 -36.09 10.67 -12.16
CA GLY A 152 -36.62 11.05 -10.86
C GLY A 152 -38.10 11.45 -10.95
N CYS A 153 -38.94 10.84 -10.12
CA CYS A 153 -40.36 11.14 -9.94
C CYS A 153 -40.64 11.58 -8.48
N PRO A 154 -41.80 12.13 -8.13
CA PRO A 154 -42.08 12.63 -6.79
C PRO A 154 -41.86 11.60 -5.66
N LYS A 155 -42.13 10.34 -5.92
CA LYS A 155 -42.02 9.26 -4.91
C LYS A 155 -41.20 8.05 -5.35
N SER A 156 -40.64 8.10 -6.55
CA SER A 156 -39.92 6.99 -7.12
C SER A 156 -38.77 7.43 -8.02
N LEU A 157 -37.76 6.57 -8.13
CA LEU A 157 -36.71 6.65 -9.12
C LEU A 157 -36.81 5.45 -10.05
N VAL A 158 -36.78 5.67 -11.35
CA VAL A 158 -36.92 4.62 -12.35
C VAL A 158 -35.67 4.51 -13.19
N LEU A 159 -35.05 3.34 -13.18
CA LEU A 159 -33.86 3.02 -14.00
C LEU A 159 -34.31 2.30 -15.26
N PHE A 160 -33.85 2.83 -16.40
CA PHE A 160 -33.99 2.22 -17.71
C PHE A 160 -32.62 1.85 -18.26
N SER A 161 -32.42 0.57 -18.60
CA SER A 161 -31.24 0.10 -19.28
C SER A 161 -31.34 0.40 -20.78
N LEU A 162 -30.27 0.93 -21.33
CA LEU A 162 -30.16 1.19 -22.78
C LEU A 162 -29.94 -0.13 -23.53
N LYS A 163 -30.81 -0.42 -24.47
CA LYS A 163 -30.67 -1.55 -25.43
C LYS A 163 -30.27 -1.01 -26.77
N ARG A 164 -29.19 -1.49 -27.31
CA ARG A 164 -28.61 -1.03 -28.59
C ARG A 164 -28.47 -2.19 -29.56
N GLN A 165 -29.10 -2.06 -30.70
CA GLN A 165 -28.93 -2.99 -31.82
C GLN A 165 -28.25 -2.27 -32.98
N ALA A 166 -27.01 -2.62 -33.29
CA ALA A 166 -26.31 -2.11 -34.46
C ALA A 166 -26.94 -2.68 -35.74
N LEU A 167 -27.32 -1.83 -36.67
CA LEU A 167 -27.84 -2.18 -37.99
C LEU A 167 -26.76 -2.08 -39.09
N ASN A 168 -25.90 -1.07 -38.99
CA ASN A 168 -24.76 -0.81 -39.87
C ASN A 168 -23.71 -0.03 -39.04
N ASP A 169 -22.51 0.19 -39.63
CA ASP A 169 -21.42 0.97 -39.00
C ASP A 169 -21.83 2.41 -38.58
N LYS A 170 -22.95 2.92 -39.08
CA LYS A 170 -23.40 4.31 -38.85
C LYS A 170 -24.78 4.41 -38.18
N LEU A 171 -25.55 3.36 -38.11
CA LEU A 171 -26.92 3.38 -37.60
C LEU A 171 -27.14 2.33 -36.53
N SER A 172 -27.66 2.78 -35.38
CA SER A 172 -28.11 1.90 -34.30
C SER A 172 -29.56 2.19 -33.93
N ILE A 173 -30.34 1.14 -33.74
CA ILE A 173 -31.65 1.25 -33.08
C ILE A 173 -31.43 1.22 -31.58
N LEU A 174 -31.91 2.26 -30.92
CA LEU A 174 -31.92 2.37 -29.47
C LEU A 174 -33.31 2.05 -28.92
N ASP A 175 -33.36 1.38 -27.81
CA ASP A 175 -34.56 1.21 -27.00
C ASP A 175 -34.17 1.19 -25.51
N PHE A 176 -35.15 1.29 -24.64
CA PHE A 176 -34.94 1.30 -23.21
C PHE A 176 -35.79 0.19 -22.56
N GLU A 177 -35.19 -0.49 -21.59
CA GLU A 177 -35.89 -1.47 -20.79
C GLU A 177 -35.91 -1.04 -19.35
N ARG A 178 -37.11 -0.97 -18.75
CA ARG A 178 -37.25 -0.62 -17.35
C ARG A 178 -36.73 -1.76 -16.48
N CYS A 179 -35.68 -1.50 -15.68
CA CYS A 179 -35.00 -2.52 -14.87
C CYS A 179 -35.33 -2.44 -13.40
N LEU A 180 -35.43 -1.24 -12.86
CA LEU A 180 -35.58 -1.05 -11.42
C LEU A 180 -36.46 0.18 -11.13
N ILE A 181 -37.36 0.05 -10.17
CA ILE A 181 -38.07 1.16 -9.57
C ILE A 181 -37.72 1.18 -8.09
N ILE A 182 -37.29 2.33 -7.62
CA ILE A 182 -36.99 2.57 -6.21
C ILE A 182 -38.07 3.46 -5.65
N HIS A 183 -38.88 2.93 -4.77
CA HIS A 183 -39.96 3.64 -4.13
C HIS A 183 -39.50 4.30 -2.83
N LEU A 184 -39.90 5.55 -2.62
CA LEU A 184 -39.51 6.41 -1.51
C LEU A 184 -40.76 7.04 -0.86
N PRO A 185 -41.57 6.25 -0.18
CA PRO A 185 -42.90 6.69 0.28
C PRO A 185 -42.88 7.78 1.36
N GLY A 186 -41.75 8.02 2.01
CA GLY A 186 -41.59 9.03 3.06
C GLY A 186 -41.27 10.45 2.58
N LEU A 187 -41.07 10.66 1.27
CA LEU A 187 -40.78 11.98 0.70
C LEU A 187 -42.08 12.61 0.24
N SER A 188 -42.65 13.52 1.05
CA SER A 188 -43.85 14.25 0.68
C SER A 188 -43.55 15.44 -0.20
N PRO A 189 -44.16 15.60 -1.39
CA PRO A 189 -43.90 16.68 -2.31
C PRO A 189 -44.35 18.06 -1.78
N GLN A 190 -45.12 18.13 -0.73
CA GLN A 190 -45.67 19.41 -0.22
C GLN A 190 -44.69 20.27 0.56
N GLN A 191 -43.49 19.76 0.88
CA GLN A 191 -42.45 20.50 1.59
C GLN A 191 -41.29 20.96 0.69
N VAL A 192 -41.34 20.65 -0.59
CA VAL A 192 -40.21 20.82 -1.50
C VAL A 192 -40.52 21.83 -2.59
N GLY A 193 -40.39 23.11 -2.25
CA GLY A 193 -40.35 24.16 -3.25
C GLY A 193 -39.01 24.12 -4.01
N GLY A 194 -39.00 23.54 -5.21
CA GLY A 194 -37.88 23.58 -6.13
C GLY A 194 -36.74 22.57 -5.87
N SER A 195 -37.09 21.31 -5.66
CA SER A 195 -36.12 20.24 -5.58
C SER A 195 -35.58 19.87 -6.96
N GLU A 196 -34.28 20.08 -7.18
CA GLU A 196 -33.58 19.48 -8.29
C GLU A 196 -33.09 18.08 -7.85
N TYR A 197 -33.52 17.07 -8.59
CA TYR A 197 -32.98 15.72 -8.46
C TYR A 197 -31.84 15.58 -9.46
N THR A 198 -30.67 15.28 -8.98
CA THR A 198 -29.51 14.99 -9.84
C THR A 198 -29.14 13.54 -9.68
N VAL A 199 -29.00 12.83 -10.78
CA VAL A 199 -28.68 11.43 -10.81
C VAL A 199 -27.36 11.21 -11.52
N LEU A 200 -26.59 10.31 -11.01
CA LEU A 200 -25.27 10.07 -11.55
C LEU A 200 -24.94 8.65 -11.90
N GLN A 201 -24.11 8.63 -12.90
CA GLN A 201 -23.21 7.65 -13.46
C GLN A 201 -23.34 6.21 -12.96
N THR A 202 -23.59 5.32 -13.90
CA THR A 202 -23.41 3.89 -13.73
C THR A 202 -22.07 3.49 -14.34
N THR A 203 -21.32 2.69 -13.62
CA THR A 203 -20.28 1.84 -14.22
C THR A 203 -20.90 0.47 -14.51
N PRO A 204 -20.32 -0.40 -15.34
CA PRO A 204 -20.86 -1.73 -15.63
C PRO A 204 -21.16 -2.60 -14.40
N LYS A 205 -20.59 -2.23 -13.25
CA LYS A 205 -20.72 -2.96 -11.99
C LYS A 205 -21.34 -2.15 -10.84
N MET A 206 -21.71 -0.87 -11.07
CA MET A 206 -22.08 0.02 -9.98
C MET A 206 -23.05 1.13 -10.45
N VAL A 207 -24.18 1.25 -9.79
CA VAL A 207 -25.17 2.32 -10.02
C VAL A 207 -25.21 3.23 -8.79
N TRP A 208 -25.01 4.52 -8.99
CA TRP A 208 -25.10 5.53 -7.94
C TRP A 208 -26.39 6.33 -8.11
N LEU A 209 -27.15 6.39 -7.04
CA LEU A 209 -28.43 7.07 -7.03
C LEU A 209 -28.47 8.19 -6.01
N TYR A 210 -29.04 9.31 -6.41
CA TYR A 210 -29.33 10.39 -5.50
C TYR A 210 -30.77 10.78 -5.46
N ILE A 211 -31.18 11.18 -4.30
CA ILE A 211 -32.39 11.91 -4.11
C ILE A 211 -32.04 13.14 -3.31
N LEU A 212 -32.33 14.26 -3.90
CA LEU A 212 -32.24 15.54 -3.27
C LEU A 212 -33.61 15.97 -2.83
N SER A 213 -33.89 15.91 -1.54
CA SER A 213 -34.85 16.81 -0.96
C SER A 213 -34.10 17.97 -0.32
N ASP A 214 -34.71 19.08 -0.10
CA ASP A 214 -34.11 20.28 0.52
C ASP A 214 -33.28 19.98 1.79
N TRP A 215 -33.36 18.79 2.33
CA TRP A 215 -32.77 18.41 3.61
C TRP A 215 -31.92 17.14 3.62
N VAL A 216 -31.97 16.29 2.58
CA VAL A 216 -31.38 14.96 2.64
C VAL A 216 -30.79 14.57 1.29
N VAL A 217 -29.52 14.20 1.27
CA VAL A 217 -28.86 13.59 0.12
C VAL A 217 -28.72 12.10 0.39
N PHE A 218 -29.32 11.28 -0.45
CA PHE A 218 -29.20 9.83 -0.41
C PHE A 218 -28.24 9.38 -1.47
N ILE A 219 -27.30 8.51 -1.09
CA ILE A 219 -26.44 7.84 -2.02
C ILE A 219 -26.73 6.34 -1.91
N LEU A 220 -27.22 5.79 -2.97
CA LEU A 220 -27.40 4.38 -3.12
C LEU A 220 -26.40 3.84 -4.14
N SER A 221 -25.63 2.84 -3.81
CA SER A 221 -24.77 2.17 -4.76
C SER A 221 -25.15 0.70 -4.89
N LEU A 222 -25.29 0.26 -6.13
CA LEU A 222 -25.57 -1.12 -6.48
C LEU A 222 -24.25 -1.78 -6.92
N TYR A 223 -23.83 -2.85 -6.23
CA TYR A 223 -22.58 -3.54 -6.52
C TYR A 223 -22.80 -4.93 -7.08
N SER A 224 -21.87 -5.36 -7.94
CA SER A 224 -21.68 -6.78 -8.24
C SER A 224 -21.08 -7.54 -7.04
N PRO A 225 -21.46 -8.81 -6.80
CA PRO A 225 -21.02 -9.59 -5.64
C PRO A 225 -19.50 -9.86 -5.57
N GLU A 226 -18.76 -9.64 -6.64
CA GLU A 226 -17.30 -9.81 -6.65
C GLU A 226 -16.56 -8.79 -5.76
N VAL A 227 -17.16 -7.64 -5.49
CA VAL A 227 -16.61 -6.59 -4.62
C VAL A 227 -16.85 -6.82 -3.12
N ARG A 228 -17.54 -7.90 -2.76
CA ARG A 228 -17.90 -8.25 -1.37
C ARG A 228 -16.74 -8.53 -0.42
N LYS A 229 -15.54 -8.68 -0.89
CA LYS A 229 -14.39 -9.11 -0.05
C LYS A 229 -13.87 -8.06 0.94
N GLU A 230 -14.32 -6.83 0.87
CA GLU A 230 -13.83 -5.74 1.71
C GLU A 230 -14.74 -5.30 2.87
N GLY A 231 -15.63 -6.13 3.33
CA GLY A 231 -16.23 -6.01 4.68
C GLY A 231 -17.28 -4.93 4.92
N LEU A 232 -17.81 -4.23 3.90
CA LEU A 232 -18.75 -3.11 4.04
C LEU A 232 -20.20 -3.40 3.57
N ALA A 233 -20.49 -4.60 3.06
CA ALA A 233 -21.79 -4.94 2.52
C ALA A 233 -22.69 -5.63 3.57
N GLY A 234 -23.72 -4.92 4.05
CA GLY A 234 -24.86 -5.57 4.70
C GLY A 234 -25.68 -6.36 3.68
N HIS A 235 -25.95 -7.63 3.96
CA HIS A 235 -26.86 -8.45 3.15
C HIS A 235 -28.28 -7.94 3.30
N LEU A 236 -28.91 -7.56 2.19
CA LEU A 236 -30.34 -7.31 2.12
C LEU A 236 -31.01 -8.44 1.32
N ASP A 237 -31.60 -9.39 2.04
CA ASP A 237 -32.47 -10.41 1.45
C ASP A 237 -33.91 -9.90 1.26
N GLN A 238 -34.18 -8.62 1.56
CA GLN A 238 -35.50 -8.02 1.51
C GLN A 238 -35.52 -6.86 0.50
N ASP A 239 -36.60 -6.81 -0.28
CA ASP A 239 -36.86 -5.72 -1.23
C ASP A 239 -37.23 -4.39 -0.51
N ASP A 240 -37.42 -4.41 0.80
CA ASP A 240 -37.77 -3.28 1.66
C ASP A 240 -36.72 -3.04 2.75
N PHE A 241 -36.20 -1.86 2.90
CA PHE A 241 -35.25 -1.50 3.95
C PHE A 241 -35.33 -0.06 4.39
N PHE A 242 -34.75 0.24 5.57
CA PHE A 242 -34.62 1.59 6.08
C PHE A 242 -33.18 2.08 5.95
N ILE A 243 -33.01 3.27 5.45
CA ILE A 243 -31.75 3.98 5.40
C ILE A 243 -31.70 5.00 6.55
N PHE A 244 -30.66 4.90 7.40
CA PHE A 244 -30.45 5.82 8.51
C PHE A 244 -29.22 6.72 8.26
N PRO A 245 -29.23 7.97 8.79
CA PRO A 245 -28.09 8.87 8.67
C PRO A 245 -26.84 8.27 9.35
N LYS A 246 -25.69 8.31 8.65
CA LYS A 246 -24.42 7.78 9.16
C LYS A 246 -23.77 8.73 10.19
N HIS A 247 -24.05 10.03 10.16
CA HIS A 247 -23.53 11.02 11.11
C HIS A 247 -24.45 11.20 12.33
N GLN A 248 -24.43 10.22 13.23
CA GLN A 248 -25.18 10.28 14.48
C GLN A 248 -24.65 11.38 15.41
N GLU A 249 -23.38 11.74 15.29
CA GLU A 249 -22.71 12.72 16.15
C GLU A 249 -23.31 14.13 16.07
N LEU A 250 -23.84 14.52 14.91
CA LEU A 250 -24.47 15.84 14.72
C LEU A 250 -25.96 15.87 15.06
N LEU A 251 -26.63 14.71 15.08
CA LEU A 251 -28.07 14.59 15.26
C LEU A 251 -28.45 14.02 16.64
N GLY A 252 -27.52 13.40 17.35
CA GLY A 252 -27.76 12.72 18.61
C GLY A 252 -28.89 11.69 18.48
N ASP A 253 -29.79 11.61 19.48
CA ASP A 253 -30.89 10.65 19.49
C ASP A 253 -31.94 10.89 18.39
N ARG A 254 -31.99 12.08 17.78
CA ARG A 254 -32.90 12.39 16.66
C ARG A 254 -32.52 11.66 15.36
N ALA A 255 -31.33 11.09 15.27
CA ALA A 255 -30.90 10.30 14.10
C ALA A 255 -31.82 9.07 13.87
N LYS A 256 -32.39 8.53 14.92
CA LYS A 256 -33.30 7.37 14.88
C LYS A 256 -34.64 7.70 14.22
N ASP A 257 -35.08 8.94 14.33
CA ASP A 257 -36.35 9.41 13.77
C ASP A 257 -36.23 9.85 12.31
N CYS A 258 -35.02 9.84 11.77
CA CYS A 258 -34.70 10.32 10.42
C CYS A 258 -34.51 9.17 9.40
N GLY A 259 -34.94 7.96 9.72
CA GLY A 259 -34.88 6.84 8.79
C GLY A 259 -35.84 7.03 7.61
N VAL A 260 -35.38 6.68 6.40
CA VAL A 260 -36.20 6.69 5.18
C VAL A 260 -36.42 5.27 4.73
N LYS A 261 -37.69 4.88 4.54
CA LYS A 261 -38.05 3.59 3.99
C LYS A 261 -37.79 3.59 2.48
N VAL A 262 -37.09 2.58 2.01
CA VAL A 262 -36.81 2.34 0.59
C VAL A 262 -37.36 1.00 0.21
N SER A 263 -38.09 0.92 -0.91
CA SER A 263 -38.62 -0.31 -1.46
C SER A 263 -38.17 -0.46 -2.90
N LEU A 264 -37.72 -1.66 -3.27
CA LEU A 264 -37.16 -1.96 -4.59
C LEU A 264 -38.13 -2.84 -5.37
N GLU A 265 -38.46 -2.44 -6.58
CA GLU A 265 -39.24 -3.21 -7.53
C GLU A 265 -38.41 -3.51 -8.77
N TRP A 266 -38.01 -4.74 -8.93
CA TRP A 266 -37.23 -5.21 -10.09
C TRP A 266 -38.16 -5.57 -11.24
N THR A 267 -37.91 -4.96 -12.39
CA THR A 267 -38.72 -5.18 -13.59
C THR A 267 -37.78 -5.45 -14.77
N GLY A 268 -38.03 -6.49 -15.54
CA GLY A 268 -37.27 -6.79 -16.76
C GLY A 268 -35.94 -7.50 -16.60
N MET A 269 -35.45 -7.75 -15.37
CA MET A 269 -34.24 -8.55 -15.14
C MET A 269 -34.57 -10.02 -14.92
N GLU A 270 -33.85 -10.92 -15.56
CA GLU A 270 -33.91 -12.35 -15.30
C GLU A 270 -33.52 -12.65 -13.83
N SER A 271 -34.16 -13.66 -13.23
CA SER A 271 -33.99 -13.99 -11.81
C SER A 271 -32.52 -14.34 -11.42
N GLU A 272 -31.72 -14.84 -12.38
CA GLU A 272 -30.33 -15.18 -12.15
C GLU A 272 -29.44 -13.94 -11.94
N THR A 273 -29.72 -12.84 -12.65
CA THR A 273 -28.98 -11.58 -12.46
C THR A 273 -29.39 -10.84 -11.19
N ARG A 274 -30.61 -11.07 -10.71
CA ARG A 274 -31.14 -10.46 -9.48
C ARG A 274 -30.35 -10.89 -8.22
N GLY A 275 -29.95 -12.16 -8.16
CA GLY A 275 -29.18 -12.72 -7.03
C GLY A 275 -27.71 -12.29 -6.98
N THR A 276 -27.18 -11.68 -8.05
CA THR A 276 -25.79 -11.26 -8.14
C THR A 276 -25.54 -9.79 -7.76
N LEU A 277 -26.60 -9.00 -7.59
CA LEU A 277 -26.49 -7.58 -7.21
C LEU A 277 -26.55 -7.42 -5.69
N ALA A 278 -25.54 -6.85 -5.10
CA ALA A 278 -25.55 -6.40 -3.71
C ALA A 278 -25.83 -4.90 -3.68
N ILE A 279 -26.78 -4.49 -2.82
CA ILE A 279 -27.09 -3.08 -2.62
C ILE A 279 -26.34 -2.61 -1.39
N THR A 280 -25.40 -1.71 -1.58
CA THR A 280 -24.75 -0.98 -0.49
C THR A 280 -25.27 0.43 -0.48
N TYR A 281 -25.78 0.88 0.62
CA TYR A 281 -26.30 2.23 0.76
C TYR A 281 -25.47 3.02 1.74
N VAL A 282 -25.28 4.27 1.43
CA VAL A 282 -24.72 5.25 2.33
C VAL A 282 -25.67 6.45 2.36
N LEU A 283 -26.31 6.65 3.48
CA LEU A 283 -27.13 7.83 3.67
C LEU A 283 -26.22 8.98 4.10
N TYR A 284 -26.12 9.95 3.23
CA TYR A 284 -25.67 11.27 3.61
C TYR A 284 -26.88 12.13 3.90
N ARG A 285 -27.10 12.37 5.14
CA ARG A 285 -27.70 13.62 5.51
C ARG A 285 -26.57 14.63 5.42
N CYS A 286 -26.52 15.29 4.29
CA CYS A 286 -26.03 16.64 4.31
C CYS A 286 -26.95 17.33 5.29
N VAL A 287 -26.48 17.50 6.51
CA VAL A 287 -27.28 18.21 7.50
C VAL A 287 -27.47 19.59 6.90
N ARG A 288 -28.54 19.76 6.21
CA ARG A 288 -29.15 21.04 6.28
C ARG A 288 -29.49 21.15 7.73
N PHE A 289 -28.65 21.85 8.38
CA PHE A 289 -28.73 22.23 9.75
C PHE A 289 -30.17 22.60 10.01
N ALA A 290 -30.81 21.89 10.89
CA ALA A 290 -32.08 22.28 11.36
C ALA A 290 -32.00 23.80 11.56
N PRO A 291 -32.98 24.61 11.13
CA PRO A 291 -32.93 26.06 11.25
C PRO A 291 -32.52 26.56 12.63
N ASP A 292 -32.75 25.73 13.65
CA ASP A 292 -32.35 25.97 15.04
C ASP A 292 -30.82 25.92 15.30
N PHE A 293 -30.04 25.34 14.39
CA PHE A 293 -28.56 25.24 14.52
C PHE A 293 -27.85 26.48 13.96
N PHE A 294 -28.44 27.21 12.99
CA PHE A 294 -27.91 28.43 12.40
C PHE A 294 -28.78 29.60 12.75
N GLN A 295 -28.68 30.03 13.97
CA GLN A 295 -29.26 31.34 14.34
C GLN A 295 -28.62 32.44 13.47
N GLY A 296 -29.33 32.94 12.49
CA GLY A 296 -28.94 34.06 11.66
C GLY A 296 -28.75 33.77 10.15
N CYS A 297 -28.88 32.54 9.66
CA CYS A 297 -28.89 32.27 8.22
C CYS A 297 -30.30 32.31 7.62
N SER A 298 -30.42 32.98 6.50
CA SER A 298 -31.69 32.97 5.74
C SER A 298 -31.91 31.66 5.04
N VAL A 299 -33.17 31.27 4.81
CA VAL A 299 -33.53 30.04 4.07
C VAL A 299 -32.86 30.02 2.67
N GLU A 300 -32.73 31.21 2.06
CA GLU A 300 -32.09 31.38 0.75
C GLU A 300 -30.59 31.06 0.77
N GLU A 301 -29.87 31.31 1.87
CA GLU A 301 -28.43 31.01 2.02
C GLU A 301 -28.14 29.53 2.16
N THR A 302 -29.12 28.75 2.49
CA THR A 302 -29.04 27.32 2.65
C THR A 302 -29.62 26.54 1.47
N ARG A 303 -30.04 27.19 0.39
CA ARG A 303 -30.63 26.58 -0.80
C ARG A 303 -29.53 25.87 -1.60
N LEU A 304 -29.68 24.57 -1.78
CA LEU A 304 -28.80 23.79 -2.64
C LEU A 304 -29.11 24.07 -4.11
N HIS A 305 -28.10 24.46 -4.88
CA HIS A 305 -28.31 24.80 -6.30
C HIS A 305 -27.48 23.94 -7.26
N SER A 306 -26.50 23.20 -6.78
CA SER A 306 -25.73 22.29 -7.63
C SER A 306 -25.31 21.08 -6.82
N LEU A 307 -25.50 19.92 -7.41
CA LEU A 307 -25.00 18.66 -6.89
C LEU A 307 -24.42 17.86 -8.05
N GLN A 308 -23.22 17.35 -7.86
CA GLN A 308 -22.54 16.58 -8.89
C GLN A 308 -21.68 15.50 -8.25
N PHE A 309 -21.61 14.36 -8.88
CA PHE A 309 -20.59 13.38 -8.57
C PHE A 309 -19.49 13.40 -9.59
N HIS A 310 -18.30 13.16 -9.11
CA HIS A 310 -17.12 13.18 -9.92
C HIS A 310 -16.34 11.87 -9.65
N PRO A 311 -16.43 10.87 -10.54
CA PRO A 311 -15.63 9.67 -10.47
C PRO A 311 -14.23 9.96 -11.01
N VAL A 312 -13.21 9.48 -10.30
CA VAL A 312 -11.83 9.50 -10.79
C VAL A 312 -11.41 8.07 -11.10
N PHE A 313 -11.00 7.86 -12.34
CA PHE A 313 -10.51 6.58 -12.85
C PHE A 313 -9.00 6.61 -12.91
N THR A 314 -8.36 5.47 -12.65
CA THR A 314 -6.94 5.28 -12.86
C THR A 314 -6.70 4.52 -14.16
N SER A 315 -5.46 4.60 -14.67
CA SER A 315 -5.09 4.04 -15.98
C SER A 315 -5.35 2.53 -16.13
N GLU A 316 -5.57 1.80 -15.06
CA GLU A 316 -5.69 0.34 -15.09
C GLU A 316 -7.11 -0.20 -14.86
N GLY A 317 -8.09 0.63 -14.50
CA GLY A 317 -9.40 0.15 -14.02
C GLY A 317 -10.61 0.57 -14.84
N VAL A 318 -11.55 -0.35 -15.01
CA VAL A 318 -12.91 -0.09 -15.48
C VAL A 318 -13.76 0.55 -14.38
N GLU A 319 -13.34 0.44 -13.12
CA GLU A 319 -14.03 0.98 -11.94
C GLU A 319 -13.37 2.26 -11.45
N PRO A 320 -14.13 3.24 -10.97
CA PRO A 320 -13.55 4.45 -10.41
C PRO A 320 -12.79 4.14 -9.12
N THR A 321 -11.56 4.61 -9.03
CA THR A 321 -10.73 4.49 -7.83
C THR A 321 -11.34 5.26 -6.66
N CYS A 322 -11.85 6.45 -6.94
CA CYS A 322 -12.55 7.29 -5.99
C CYS A 322 -13.78 7.92 -6.65
N VAL A 323 -14.79 8.17 -5.83
CA VAL A 323 -15.96 8.98 -6.22
C VAL A 323 -16.08 10.13 -5.26
N PHE A 324 -16.24 11.31 -5.79
CA PHE A 324 -16.41 12.53 -5.02
C PHE A 324 -17.84 13.06 -5.17
N CYS A 325 -18.40 13.54 -4.09
CA CYS A 325 -19.67 14.22 -4.07
C CYS A 325 -19.42 15.72 -3.89
N PHE A 326 -19.72 16.48 -4.90
CA PHE A 326 -19.73 17.95 -4.83
C PHE A 326 -21.15 18.46 -4.67
N PHE A 327 -21.37 19.37 -3.74
CA PHE A 327 -22.60 20.11 -3.64
C PHE A 327 -22.32 21.57 -3.29
N SER A 328 -23.17 22.44 -3.80
CA SER A 328 -22.99 23.88 -3.69
C SER A 328 -24.20 24.55 -3.09
N LEU A 329 -23.96 25.34 -2.06
CA LEU A 329 -24.85 26.34 -1.49
C LEU A 329 -24.48 27.70 -2.08
N PRO A 330 -25.32 28.74 -1.94
CA PRO A 330 -25.05 30.07 -2.54
C PRO A 330 -23.70 30.69 -2.15
N ASN A 331 -23.22 30.46 -0.94
CA ASN A 331 -21.99 31.06 -0.44
C ASN A 331 -20.82 30.05 -0.29
N THR A 332 -21.12 28.75 -0.36
CA THR A 332 -20.11 27.73 -0.04
C THR A 332 -20.35 26.44 -0.83
N GLY A 333 -19.31 25.90 -1.39
CA GLY A 333 -19.30 24.55 -2.00
C GLY A 333 -18.52 23.56 -1.15
N TYR A 334 -18.91 22.30 -1.21
CA TYR A 334 -18.31 21.21 -0.46
C TYR A 334 -17.99 20.02 -1.36
N VAL A 335 -16.83 19.45 -1.20
CA VAL A 335 -16.42 18.20 -1.86
C VAL A 335 -16.16 17.15 -0.79
N TYR A 336 -16.82 16.02 -0.91
CA TYR A 336 -16.63 14.83 -0.07
C TYR A 336 -16.13 13.66 -0.87
N SER A 337 -15.20 12.90 -0.32
CA SER A 337 -14.84 11.56 -0.80
C SER A 337 -15.84 10.54 -0.26
N VAL A 338 -16.28 9.60 -1.12
CA VAL A 338 -17.34 8.63 -0.81
C VAL A 338 -16.78 7.21 -0.66
N ARG A 339 -15.49 7.00 -0.86
CA ARG A 339 -14.85 5.68 -0.76
C ARG A 339 -14.59 5.28 0.69
N GLY A 340 -15.09 4.10 1.10
CA GLY A 340 -14.78 3.50 2.42
C GLY A 340 -15.31 4.24 3.65
N GLY A 341 -15.85 5.41 3.45
CA GLY A 341 -16.34 6.35 4.45
C GLY A 341 -16.63 7.67 3.78
N VAL A 342 -17.02 8.69 4.56
CA VAL A 342 -17.21 10.03 4.04
C VAL A 342 -16.25 10.94 4.71
N GLU A 343 -15.34 11.45 3.92
CA GLU A 343 -14.40 12.47 4.34
C GLU A 343 -14.63 13.77 3.57
N MET A 344 -14.63 14.88 4.29
CA MET A 344 -14.63 16.18 3.67
C MET A 344 -13.24 16.45 3.06
N VAL A 345 -13.20 16.66 1.75
CA VAL A 345 -11.97 16.89 0.99
C VAL A 345 -11.63 18.36 0.93
N SER A 346 -12.62 19.21 0.58
CA SER A 346 -12.39 20.63 0.43
C SER A 346 -13.67 21.44 0.62
N VAL A 347 -13.50 22.69 1.05
CA VAL A 347 -14.56 23.67 1.20
C VAL A 347 -14.19 24.88 0.34
N TYR A 348 -15.12 25.30 -0.50
CA TYR A 348 -14.99 26.44 -1.38
C TYR A 348 -15.83 27.57 -0.84
N GLN A 349 -15.20 28.64 -0.43
CA GLN A 349 -15.92 29.88 -0.05
C GLN A 349 -16.02 30.81 -1.27
N TYR A 350 -17.23 31.20 -1.61
CA TYR A 350 -17.47 32.06 -2.76
C TYR A 350 -17.42 33.52 -2.35
N PRO A 351 -16.73 34.37 -3.12
CA PRO A 351 -16.73 35.82 -2.86
C PRO A 351 -18.09 36.46 -3.01
N GLU A 352 -18.94 35.91 -3.91
CA GLU A 352 -20.31 36.36 -4.19
C GLU A 352 -21.23 35.15 -4.24
N LYS A 353 -22.54 35.39 -4.11
CA LYS A 353 -23.56 34.33 -4.20
C LYS A 353 -23.50 33.63 -5.56
N ALA A 354 -23.21 32.34 -5.53
CA ALA A 354 -23.21 31.50 -6.69
C ALA A 354 -24.62 31.20 -7.17
N GLN A 355 -24.80 31.18 -8.49
CA GLN A 355 -26.04 30.77 -9.14
C GLN A 355 -26.00 29.34 -9.61
N GLN A 356 -24.85 28.90 -10.14
CA GLN A 356 -24.58 27.54 -10.59
C GLN A 356 -23.09 27.23 -10.45
N ALA A 357 -22.78 25.99 -10.21
CA ALA A 357 -21.41 25.49 -10.11
C ALA A 357 -21.27 24.16 -10.85
N VAL A 358 -20.13 23.97 -11.51
CA VAL A 358 -19.80 22.72 -12.23
C VAL A 358 -18.39 22.28 -11.87
N LEU A 359 -18.26 21.07 -11.35
CA LEU A 359 -16.99 20.42 -11.03
C LEU A 359 -16.49 19.64 -12.25
N THR A 360 -15.24 19.84 -12.61
CA THR A 360 -14.54 19.10 -13.68
C THR A 360 -13.35 18.35 -13.09
N ASP A 361 -12.64 17.61 -13.92
CA ASP A 361 -11.43 16.87 -13.52
C ASP A 361 -10.35 17.79 -12.91
N LEU A 362 -10.25 19.00 -13.41
CA LEU A 362 -9.19 19.95 -13.08
C LEU A 362 -9.66 21.16 -12.28
N PHE A 363 -10.88 21.63 -12.53
CA PHE A 363 -11.38 22.90 -12.01
C PHE A 363 -12.80 22.79 -11.48
N LEU A 364 -13.12 23.68 -10.56
CA LEU A 364 -14.47 24.03 -10.20
C LEU A 364 -14.82 25.38 -10.81
N HIS A 365 -15.79 25.41 -11.72
CA HIS A 365 -16.30 26.59 -12.35
C HIS A 365 -17.60 27.02 -11.67
N ILE A 366 -17.69 28.31 -11.33
CA ILE A 366 -18.84 28.87 -10.62
C ILE A 366 -19.26 30.14 -11.34
N ILE A 367 -20.56 30.29 -11.59
CA ILE A 367 -21.11 31.52 -12.05
C ILE A 367 -21.83 32.23 -10.90
N THR A 368 -21.53 33.53 -10.80
CA THR A 368 -22.30 34.50 -10.04
C THR A 368 -23.10 35.39 -11.03
N LYS A 369 -23.83 36.37 -10.55
CA LYS A 369 -24.56 37.28 -11.42
C LYS A 369 -23.64 37.97 -12.44
N ASN A 370 -22.40 38.30 -12.04
CA ASN A 370 -21.50 39.17 -12.79
C ASN A 370 -20.09 38.57 -13.04
N ALA A 371 -19.85 37.35 -12.64
CA ALA A 371 -18.52 36.75 -12.79
C ALA A 371 -18.55 35.25 -12.99
N LEU A 372 -17.62 34.77 -13.81
CA LEU A 372 -17.17 33.38 -13.87
C LEU A 372 -15.94 33.24 -12.98
N GLN A 373 -16.01 32.35 -12.04
CA GLN A 373 -14.91 32.02 -11.12
C GLN A 373 -14.39 30.62 -11.40
N CYS A 374 -13.07 30.45 -11.37
CA CYS A 374 -12.38 29.16 -11.58
C CYS A 374 -11.52 28.87 -10.35
N PHE A 375 -11.77 27.74 -9.70
CA PHE A 375 -11.04 27.27 -8.53
C PHE A 375 -10.29 25.99 -8.85
N SER A 376 -9.21 25.75 -8.13
CA SER A 376 -8.49 24.48 -8.14
C SER A 376 -9.27 23.37 -7.45
N VAL A 377 -9.01 22.11 -7.82
CA VAL A 377 -9.69 20.92 -7.33
C VAL A 377 -8.71 19.99 -6.63
N ARG A 378 -9.18 19.27 -5.61
CA ARG A 378 -8.38 18.32 -4.81
C ARG A 378 -8.67 16.84 -5.11
N CYS A 379 -9.65 16.57 -5.97
CA CYS A 379 -10.12 15.19 -6.23
C CYS A 379 -9.00 14.26 -6.69
N ALA A 380 -8.18 14.70 -7.62
CA ALA A 380 -7.07 13.90 -8.14
C ALA A 380 -6.00 13.59 -7.09
N ALA A 381 -5.69 14.54 -6.20
CA ALA A 381 -4.74 14.35 -5.11
C ALA A 381 -5.23 13.30 -4.12
N VAL A 382 -6.53 13.31 -3.80
CA VAL A 382 -7.15 12.32 -2.91
C VAL A 382 -7.21 10.95 -3.58
N ALA A 383 -7.53 10.87 -4.88
CA ALA A 383 -7.53 9.63 -5.63
C ALA A 383 -6.12 9.00 -5.70
N ALA A 384 -5.10 9.80 -5.96
CA ALA A 384 -3.71 9.36 -5.95
C ALA A 384 -3.28 8.75 -4.60
N ARG A 385 -3.77 9.31 -3.50
CA ARG A 385 -3.52 8.76 -2.16
C ARG A 385 -4.20 7.42 -1.92
N ALA A 386 -5.37 7.20 -2.52
CA ALA A 386 -6.11 5.96 -2.38
C ALA A 386 -5.49 4.79 -3.15
N GLU A 387 -4.71 5.08 -4.20
CA GLU A 387 -4.03 4.06 -5.01
C GLU A 387 -2.71 3.57 -4.41
N ASP A 388 -1.99 4.46 -3.73
CA ASP A 388 -0.67 4.11 -3.21
C ASP A 388 -0.80 3.49 -1.81
N PRO A 389 -0.45 2.20 -1.63
CA PRO A 389 -0.44 1.56 -0.32
C PRO A 389 0.61 2.18 0.63
N TYR A 390 1.59 2.91 0.09
CA TYR A 390 2.55 3.70 0.87
C TYR A 390 2.05 5.14 1.07
N ILE A 391 0.81 5.24 1.47
CA ILE A 391 0.07 6.51 1.69
C ILE A 391 0.89 7.56 2.42
N ASP A 392 1.70 7.19 3.40
CA ASP A 392 2.52 8.14 4.15
C ASP A 392 3.55 8.86 3.29
N THR A 393 4.14 8.17 2.33
CA THR A 393 5.09 8.77 1.38
C THR A 393 4.38 9.60 0.33
N THR A 394 3.24 9.13 -0.17
CA THR A 394 2.44 9.87 -1.15
C THR A 394 1.72 11.04 -0.52
N MET A 395 1.25 10.91 0.70
CA MET A 395 0.71 12.05 1.47
C MET A 395 1.76 13.13 1.67
N LYS A 396 3.00 12.74 1.90
CA LYS A 396 4.12 13.67 2.03
C LYS A 396 4.49 14.30 0.70
N ALA A 397 4.25 13.59 -0.41
CA ALA A 397 4.56 14.04 -1.76
C ALA A 397 3.42 14.78 -2.46
N CYS A 398 2.21 14.76 -1.94
CA CYS A 398 1.13 15.64 -2.36
C CYS A 398 1.04 16.81 -1.39
N PRO A 399 0.83 18.03 -1.87
CA PRO A 399 0.54 19.15 -1.02
C PRO A 399 -0.59 18.79 -0.04
N PRO A 400 -0.50 19.21 1.23
CA PRO A 400 -1.50 18.86 2.22
C PRO A 400 -2.90 19.21 1.71
N ILE A 401 -3.85 18.30 1.84
CA ILE A 401 -5.27 18.56 1.48
C ILE A 401 -5.83 19.70 2.33
N THR A 402 -5.23 19.94 3.48
CA THR A 402 -5.54 21.04 4.38
C THR A 402 -5.15 22.43 3.84
N MET A 403 -4.42 22.50 2.73
CA MET A 403 -4.19 23.79 2.07
C MET A 403 -5.52 24.34 1.57
N GLU A 404 -5.76 25.62 1.84
CA GLU A 404 -6.92 26.32 1.33
C GLU A 404 -6.96 26.25 -0.20
N VAL A 405 -8.14 26.03 -0.76
CA VAL A 405 -8.32 26.10 -2.21
C VAL A 405 -8.18 27.54 -2.70
N CYS A 406 -7.60 27.73 -3.86
CA CYS A 406 -7.41 29.05 -4.42
C CYS A 406 -8.34 29.30 -5.61
N ALA A 407 -8.74 30.56 -5.79
CA ALA A 407 -9.35 31.04 -7.01
C ALA A 407 -8.24 31.36 -8.02
N LEU A 408 -8.18 30.60 -9.11
CA LEU A 408 -7.20 30.81 -10.18
C LEU A 408 -7.55 32.06 -10.98
N ARG A 409 -8.84 32.29 -11.23
CA ARG A 409 -9.34 33.43 -12.00
C ARG A 409 -10.73 33.82 -11.57
N ILE A 410 -10.99 35.14 -11.57
CA ILE A 410 -12.33 35.76 -11.54
C ILE A 410 -12.45 36.63 -12.80
N GLN A 411 -13.30 36.17 -13.71
CA GLN A 411 -13.52 36.91 -14.98
C GLN A 411 -14.92 37.51 -14.99
N LEU A 412 -15.00 38.81 -15.28
CA LEU A 412 -16.27 39.49 -15.29
C LEU A 412 -17.09 39.17 -16.54
N PHE A 413 -18.34 38.78 -16.31
CA PHE A 413 -19.39 38.62 -17.32
C PHE A 413 -20.67 39.19 -16.73
N ILE A 414 -21.36 40.05 -17.46
CA ILE A 414 -22.58 40.66 -16.96
C ILE A 414 -23.79 39.81 -17.33
N GLY A 415 -24.66 39.55 -16.34
CA GLY A 415 -25.93 38.87 -16.56
C GLY A 415 -25.83 37.38 -16.82
N LEU A 416 -24.87 36.66 -16.18
CA LEU A 416 -24.78 35.23 -16.30
C LEU A 416 -26.04 34.54 -15.79
N LYS A 417 -26.57 33.59 -16.58
CA LYS A 417 -27.81 32.84 -16.29
C LYS A 417 -27.57 31.34 -16.21
N ALA A 418 -26.76 30.78 -17.08
CA ALA A 418 -26.50 29.34 -17.15
C ALA A 418 -25.04 29.04 -17.49
N LEU A 419 -24.59 27.88 -17.02
CA LEU A 419 -23.29 27.33 -17.24
C LEU A 419 -23.43 25.85 -17.61
N CYS A 420 -22.82 25.42 -18.70
CA CYS A 420 -22.58 24.01 -18.96
C CYS A 420 -21.14 23.78 -19.43
N HIS A 421 -20.69 22.54 -19.37
CA HIS A 421 -19.30 22.14 -19.62
C HIS A 421 -19.28 20.87 -20.45
N ASP A 422 -18.34 20.81 -21.39
CA ASP A 422 -17.99 19.62 -22.15
C ASP A 422 -16.48 19.61 -22.45
N ARG A 423 -15.76 18.64 -21.92
CA ARG A 423 -14.30 18.51 -22.08
C ARG A 423 -13.53 19.81 -21.77
N HIS A 424 -13.07 20.52 -22.81
CA HIS A 424 -12.31 21.78 -22.69
C HIS A 424 -13.14 23.04 -22.95
N HIS A 425 -14.45 22.88 -23.12
CA HIS A 425 -15.35 23.95 -23.48
C HIS A 425 -16.27 24.28 -22.32
N ILE A 426 -16.35 25.55 -21.98
CA ILE A 426 -17.29 26.10 -21.01
C ILE A 426 -18.29 26.97 -21.79
N VAL A 427 -19.55 26.66 -21.67
CA VAL A 427 -20.61 27.42 -22.33
C VAL A 427 -21.32 28.28 -21.29
N LEU A 428 -21.43 29.56 -21.59
CA LEU A 428 -22.01 30.59 -20.76
C LEU A 428 -23.17 31.28 -21.46
N LEU A 429 -24.32 31.27 -20.83
CA LEU A 429 -25.46 32.06 -21.27
C LEU A 429 -25.55 33.37 -20.46
N THR A 430 -25.60 34.50 -21.12
CA THR A 430 -25.84 35.83 -20.53
C THR A 430 -27.13 36.44 -21.05
N ALA A 431 -27.87 37.09 -20.17
CA ALA A 431 -29.05 37.86 -20.58
C ALA A 431 -29.14 39.16 -19.77
N ALA A 432 -29.69 40.20 -20.35
CA ALA A 432 -29.88 41.48 -19.69
C ALA A 432 -30.89 41.37 -18.56
N ASP A 433 -30.61 41.97 -17.41
CA ASP A 433 -31.57 42.02 -16.29
C ASP A 433 -32.77 42.94 -16.60
N VAL A 434 -33.95 42.39 -16.41
CA VAL A 434 -35.22 43.15 -16.58
C VAL A 434 -35.58 43.98 -15.33
N GLU A 435 -34.87 43.83 -14.22
CA GLU A 435 -35.27 44.36 -12.90
C GLU A 435 -35.04 45.89 -12.67
N THR A 436 -34.54 46.67 -13.62
CA THR A 436 -34.15 48.05 -13.36
C THR A 436 -35.15 49.10 -13.85
N ARG A 437 -36.45 48.78 -14.00
CA ARG A 437 -37.47 49.76 -14.42
C ARG A 437 -38.84 49.70 -13.72
N GLU A 438 -38.85 49.65 -12.40
CA GLU A 438 -40.10 49.93 -11.68
C GLU A 438 -40.30 51.43 -11.27
N ASP A 439 -39.31 52.26 -11.50
CA ASP A 439 -39.40 53.70 -11.04
C ASP A 439 -39.27 54.74 -12.15
N THR A 440 -40.01 54.60 -13.26
CA THR A 440 -40.29 55.78 -14.03
C THR A 440 -41.67 55.63 -14.72
N GLU A 441 -42.66 56.26 -14.14
CA GLU A 441 -43.97 56.48 -14.72
C GLU A 441 -43.89 57.32 -15.99
N ARG A 442 -44.67 56.89 -17.00
CA ARG A 442 -45.23 57.68 -18.08
C ARG A 442 -44.35 58.06 -19.26
N ALA A 443 -44.45 57.23 -20.28
CA ALA A 443 -44.55 57.73 -21.65
C ALA A 443 -45.15 56.62 -22.54
N HIS A 444 -46.32 56.91 -23.11
CA HIS A 444 -46.88 56.22 -24.27
C HIS A 444 -45.88 56.16 -25.40
N ARG A 445 -45.46 54.94 -25.74
CA ARG A 445 -44.91 54.59 -27.05
C ARG A 445 -45.13 53.08 -27.34
N ASP A 446 -45.47 52.87 -28.62
CA ASP A 446 -45.81 51.54 -29.18
C ASP A 446 -44.95 50.43 -28.75
N PRO A 447 -45.47 49.18 -28.69
CA PRO A 447 -44.66 47.96 -28.34
C PRO A 447 -43.72 47.62 -29.55
N ILE A 448 -42.61 48.34 -29.67
CA ILE A 448 -41.46 47.78 -30.39
C ILE A 448 -40.93 46.65 -29.49
N GLU A 449 -40.98 45.48 -30.03
CA GLU A 449 -40.31 44.29 -29.44
C GLU A 449 -38.86 44.66 -29.11
N MET A 450 -38.62 45.00 -27.85
CA MET A 450 -37.26 45.20 -27.36
C MET A 450 -36.67 43.81 -27.22
N SER A 451 -35.92 43.38 -28.20
CA SER A 451 -35.08 42.20 -28.11
C SER A 451 -34.18 42.34 -26.85
N HIS A 452 -34.47 41.55 -25.85
CA HIS A 452 -33.62 41.49 -24.66
C HIS A 452 -32.24 41.01 -25.13
N GLY A 453 -31.20 41.83 -24.86
CA GLY A 453 -29.84 41.48 -25.29
C GLY A 453 -29.37 40.21 -24.54
N TRP A 454 -29.12 39.16 -25.26
CA TRP A 454 -28.53 37.91 -24.76
C TRP A 454 -27.30 37.56 -25.58
N ASN A 455 -26.38 36.78 -24.98
CA ASN A 455 -25.25 36.21 -25.68
C ASN A 455 -24.97 34.82 -25.17
N LEU A 456 -24.59 33.96 -26.08
CA LEU A 456 -24.16 32.59 -25.75
C LEU A 456 -22.67 32.48 -26.11
N TYR A 457 -21.84 32.28 -25.12
CA TYR A 457 -20.39 32.19 -25.23
C TYR A 457 -19.90 30.77 -25.09
N VAL A 458 -18.92 30.40 -25.89
CA VAL A 458 -18.08 29.21 -25.67
C VAL A 458 -16.70 29.74 -25.30
N VAL A 459 -16.25 29.37 -24.12
CA VAL A 459 -14.93 29.70 -23.59
C VAL A 459 -14.08 28.44 -23.55
N ASN A 460 -12.96 28.46 -24.24
CA ASN A 460 -12.02 27.32 -24.25
C ASN A 460 -11.07 27.44 -23.08
N THR A 461 -10.82 26.30 -22.41
CA THR A 461 -9.79 26.22 -21.38
C THR A 461 -8.41 26.09 -22.02
N VAL A 462 -7.39 26.64 -21.35
CA VAL A 462 -5.99 26.50 -21.76
C VAL A 462 -5.54 25.06 -21.52
N PRO A 463 -4.67 24.49 -22.39
CA PRO A 463 -4.04 23.22 -22.08
C PRO A 463 -3.38 23.22 -20.70
N PRO A 464 -3.61 22.22 -19.86
CA PRO A 464 -3.17 22.25 -18.47
C PRO A 464 -1.65 22.39 -18.29
N LEU A 465 -0.85 21.84 -19.21
CA LEU A 465 0.61 21.99 -19.19
C LEU A 465 1.04 23.44 -19.44
N GLN A 466 0.31 24.16 -20.30
CA GLN A 466 0.57 25.59 -20.53
C GLN A 466 0.22 26.42 -19.28
N LEU A 467 -0.88 26.12 -18.61
CA LEU A 467 -1.27 26.76 -17.36
C LEU A 467 -0.26 26.47 -16.25
N TYR A 468 0.23 25.23 -16.15
CA TYR A 468 1.30 24.86 -15.23
C TYR A 468 2.56 25.73 -15.44
N ASN A 469 3.02 25.86 -16.68
CA ASN A 469 4.19 26.68 -17.00
C ASN A 469 3.98 28.15 -16.62
N GLU A 470 2.79 28.71 -16.86
CA GLU A 470 2.44 30.06 -16.44
C GLU A 470 2.48 30.23 -14.91
N MET A 471 1.93 29.27 -14.17
CA MET A 471 1.91 29.29 -12.71
C MET A 471 3.35 29.21 -12.13
N VAL A 472 4.20 28.38 -12.72
CA VAL A 472 5.61 28.26 -12.30
C VAL A 472 6.39 29.55 -12.61
N GLU A 473 6.20 30.13 -13.80
CA GLU A 473 6.85 31.37 -14.17
C GLU A 473 6.43 32.54 -13.27
N TYR A 474 5.15 32.63 -12.97
CA TYR A 474 4.61 33.61 -12.02
C TYR A 474 5.18 33.42 -10.62
N SER A 475 5.28 32.16 -10.16
CA SER A 475 5.86 31.82 -8.85
C SER A 475 7.33 32.26 -8.77
N LYS A 476 8.13 32.00 -9.81
CA LYS A 476 9.55 32.42 -9.87
C LYS A 476 9.69 33.94 -9.79
N LYS A 477 8.92 34.68 -10.57
CA LYS A 477 8.91 36.16 -10.53
C LYS A 477 8.48 36.71 -9.17
N TYR A 478 7.53 36.07 -8.54
CA TYR A 478 7.06 36.48 -7.22
C TYR A 478 8.11 36.18 -6.11
N GLU A 479 8.82 35.05 -6.23
CA GLU A 479 9.90 34.69 -5.31
C GLU A 479 11.08 35.66 -5.33
N GLU A 480 11.44 36.22 -6.51
CA GLU A 480 12.47 37.25 -6.66
C GLU A 480 12.15 38.50 -5.83
N THR A 481 10.87 38.84 -5.72
CA THR A 481 10.41 40.02 -4.98
C THR A 481 10.13 39.75 -3.51
N ASN A 482 9.67 38.53 -3.19
CA ASN A 482 9.26 38.11 -1.85
C ASN A 482 9.80 36.72 -1.52
N PRO A 483 11.09 36.57 -1.23
CA PRO A 483 11.68 35.27 -0.94
C PRO A 483 11.04 34.60 0.30
N LEU A 484 10.82 33.30 0.22
CA LEU A 484 10.19 32.46 1.26
C LEU A 484 8.71 32.75 1.53
N SER A 485 8.01 33.34 0.57
CA SER A 485 6.56 33.59 0.69
C SER A 485 5.76 32.29 0.68
N GLN A 486 4.81 32.16 1.62
CA GLN A 486 3.86 31.05 1.62
C GLN A 486 2.98 31.02 0.35
N SER A 487 2.74 32.16 -0.26
CA SER A 487 1.97 32.25 -1.50
C SER A 487 2.71 31.59 -2.68
N CYS A 488 4.03 31.65 -2.70
CA CYS A 488 4.86 30.95 -3.70
C CYS A 488 4.70 29.43 -3.59
N LEU A 489 4.87 28.91 -2.39
CA LEU A 489 4.69 27.49 -2.10
C LEU A 489 3.25 27.04 -2.43
N HIS A 490 2.26 27.84 -2.07
CA HIS A 490 0.85 27.55 -2.36
C HIS A 490 0.60 27.45 -3.87
N LEU A 491 1.08 28.44 -4.64
CA LEU A 491 0.91 28.43 -6.09
C LEU A 491 1.62 27.26 -6.78
N LEU A 492 2.85 26.94 -6.36
CA LEU A 492 3.58 25.77 -6.85
C LEU A 492 2.87 24.45 -6.49
N SER A 493 2.28 24.39 -5.31
CA SER A 493 1.48 23.23 -4.88
C SER A 493 0.23 23.05 -5.73
N GLU A 494 -0.47 24.13 -6.07
CA GLU A 494 -1.61 24.09 -6.98
C GLU A 494 -1.21 23.68 -8.40
N ALA A 495 -0.07 24.16 -8.90
CA ALA A 495 0.48 23.76 -10.19
C ALA A 495 0.84 22.26 -10.21
N HIS A 496 1.42 21.77 -9.12
CA HIS A 496 1.72 20.34 -8.97
C HIS A 496 0.46 19.46 -8.98
N LEU A 497 -0.60 19.89 -8.29
CA LEU A 497 -1.89 19.18 -8.25
C LEU A 497 -2.54 19.12 -9.64
N LEU A 498 -2.39 20.15 -10.44
CA LEU A 498 -2.86 20.17 -11.83
C LEU A 498 -2.19 19.07 -12.67
N LEU A 499 -0.86 18.95 -12.58
CA LEU A 499 -0.12 17.87 -13.25
C LEU A 499 -0.52 16.48 -12.74
N ARG A 500 -0.75 16.36 -11.44
CA ARG A 500 -1.19 15.11 -10.83
C ARG A 500 -2.54 14.66 -11.38
N ALA A 501 -3.48 15.58 -11.54
CA ALA A 501 -4.78 15.30 -12.15
C ALA A 501 -4.65 14.79 -13.59
N MET A 502 -3.75 15.38 -14.37
CA MET A 502 -3.51 14.94 -15.74
C MET A 502 -2.87 13.56 -15.84
N LEU A 503 -1.93 13.25 -14.96
CA LEU A 503 -1.27 11.95 -14.93
C LEU A 503 -2.23 10.80 -14.57
N LEU A 504 -3.31 11.11 -13.88
CA LEU A 504 -4.37 10.14 -13.54
C LEU A 504 -5.41 9.98 -14.67
N ASP A 505 -5.44 10.88 -15.66
CA ASP A 505 -6.42 10.82 -16.75
C ASP A 505 -6.03 9.73 -17.77
N PRO A 506 -6.81 8.64 -17.88
CA PRO A 506 -6.51 7.54 -18.80
C PRO A 506 -6.64 7.94 -20.30
N ARG A 507 -7.23 9.12 -20.58
CA ARG A 507 -7.41 9.63 -21.95
C ARG A 507 -6.16 10.27 -22.54
N VAL A 508 -5.13 10.53 -21.71
CA VAL A 508 -3.82 11.00 -22.17
C VAL A 508 -3.05 9.83 -22.78
N GLY A 509 -3.35 9.52 -24.04
CA GLY A 509 -2.84 8.33 -24.74
C GLY A 509 -1.64 8.57 -25.65
N ASN A 510 -1.23 9.82 -25.86
CA ASN A 510 -0.10 10.14 -26.71
C ASN A 510 1.23 9.98 -25.91
N PRO A 511 2.14 9.06 -26.32
CA PRO A 511 3.37 8.82 -25.58
C PRO A 511 4.29 10.04 -25.48
N VAL A 512 4.23 10.99 -26.42
CA VAL A 512 5.02 12.22 -26.40
C VAL A 512 4.47 13.17 -25.33
N GLU A 513 3.17 13.38 -25.29
CA GLU A 513 2.51 14.21 -24.27
C GLU A 513 2.71 13.63 -22.87
N GLN A 514 2.65 12.30 -22.74
CA GLN A 514 2.88 11.63 -21.48
C GLN A 514 4.33 11.81 -20.99
N GLN A 515 5.31 11.78 -21.90
CA GLN A 515 6.71 12.04 -21.55
C GLN A 515 6.93 13.50 -21.12
N GLU A 516 6.35 14.47 -21.85
CA GLU A 516 6.42 15.88 -21.49
C GLU A 516 5.76 16.14 -20.12
N LEU A 517 4.62 15.52 -19.87
CA LEU A 517 3.91 15.61 -18.61
C LEU A 517 4.72 15.01 -17.45
N GLN A 518 5.35 13.86 -17.67
CA GLN A 518 6.20 13.22 -16.67
C GLN A 518 7.44 14.08 -16.36
N GLN A 519 8.03 14.70 -17.36
CA GLN A 519 9.16 15.62 -17.18
C GLN A 519 8.73 16.86 -16.39
N ALA A 520 7.59 17.46 -16.74
CA ALA A 520 7.04 18.60 -16.02
C ALA A 520 6.72 18.24 -14.55
N PHE A 521 6.21 17.03 -14.31
CA PHE A 521 5.96 16.53 -12.97
C PHE A 521 7.25 16.39 -12.14
N GLN A 522 8.31 15.84 -12.72
CA GLN A 522 9.61 15.74 -12.08
C GLN A 522 10.18 17.12 -11.74
N GLU A 523 10.07 18.07 -12.67
CA GLU A 523 10.50 19.44 -12.44
C GLU A 523 9.68 20.15 -11.34
N SER A 524 8.36 19.92 -11.32
CA SER A 524 7.48 20.39 -10.26
C SER A 524 7.89 19.84 -8.88
N CYS A 525 8.21 18.55 -8.81
CA CYS A 525 8.73 17.93 -7.60
C CYS A 525 10.06 18.57 -7.16
N ALA A 526 10.96 18.86 -8.10
CA ALA A 526 12.22 19.54 -7.80
C ALA A 526 11.99 20.95 -7.20
N HIS A 527 11.08 21.73 -7.77
CA HIS A 527 10.72 23.07 -7.25
C HIS A 527 10.11 23.02 -5.86
N LEU A 528 9.20 22.07 -5.62
CA LEU A 528 8.62 21.87 -4.28
C LEU A 528 9.68 21.39 -3.28
N GLY A 529 10.58 20.50 -3.71
CA GLY A 529 11.75 20.09 -2.92
C GLY A 529 12.60 21.29 -2.51
N ASP A 530 12.89 22.21 -3.44
CA ASP A 530 13.65 23.44 -3.16
C ASP A 530 12.93 24.36 -2.17
N CYS A 531 11.59 24.43 -2.23
CA CYS A 531 10.82 25.20 -1.24
C CYS A 531 10.91 24.56 0.16
N PHE A 532 10.65 23.27 0.27
CA PHE A 532 10.65 22.56 1.56
C PHE A 532 12.05 22.40 2.14
N SER A 533 13.08 22.36 1.30
CA SER A 533 14.48 22.29 1.75
C SER A 533 14.90 23.48 2.62
N ARG A 534 14.28 24.64 2.41
CA ARG A 534 14.57 25.88 3.15
C ARG A 534 13.79 25.98 4.47
N PHE A 535 12.84 25.09 4.74
CA PHE A 535 12.02 25.15 5.94
C PHE A 535 12.79 24.67 7.17
N ASP A 536 12.61 25.39 8.27
CA ASP A 536 13.26 25.10 9.55
C ASP A 536 12.32 24.49 10.59
N LYS A 537 11.01 24.45 10.32
CA LYS A 537 9.97 24.01 11.26
C LYS A 537 9.07 22.95 10.61
N ARG A 538 7.74 23.16 10.64
CA ARG A 538 6.76 22.24 10.09
C ARG A 538 7.07 21.91 8.64
N ASP A 539 6.77 20.68 8.25
CA ASP A 539 6.81 20.18 6.87
C ASP A 539 8.20 20.14 6.19
N CYS A 540 9.29 20.43 6.93
CA CYS A 540 10.65 20.32 6.38
C CYS A 540 10.98 18.90 5.88
N HIS A 541 10.36 17.86 6.48
CA HIS A 541 10.52 16.47 6.05
C HIS A 541 9.98 16.20 4.66
N LEU A 542 9.09 17.05 4.12
CA LEU A 542 8.54 16.92 2.76
C LEU A 542 9.59 17.13 1.67
N ALA A 543 10.72 17.76 1.96
CA ALA A 543 11.83 17.88 1.01
C ALA A 543 12.28 16.51 0.49
N LEU A 544 12.31 15.48 1.36
CA LEU A 544 12.76 14.14 0.99
C LEU A 544 11.89 13.48 -0.09
N PRO A 545 10.57 13.31 0.08
CA PRO A 545 9.74 12.67 -0.94
C PRO A 545 9.68 13.46 -2.25
N TYR A 546 9.68 14.79 -2.19
CA TYR A 546 9.67 15.61 -3.41
C TYR A 546 10.99 15.46 -4.20
N TYR A 547 12.14 15.53 -3.58
CA TYR A 547 13.40 15.29 -4.28
C TYR A 547 13.53 13.86 -4.79
N LYS A 548 13.05 12.85 -4.07
CA LYS A 548 13.01 11.46 -4.58
C LYS A 548 12.15 11.32 -5.83
N MET A 549 10.96 11.93 -5.84
CA MET A 549 10.08 11.91 -7.02
C MET A 549 10.61 12.73 -8.20
N SER A 550 11.43 13.73 -7.95
CA SER A 550 12.04 14.52 -9.02
C SER A 550 13.08 13.74 -9.82
N GLY A 551 13.58 12.62 -9.26
CA GLY A 551 14.65 11.82 -9.88
C GLY A 551 16.03 12.49 -9.86
N LEU A 552 16.19 13.60 -9.14
CA LEU A 552 17.48 14.28 -8.99
C LEU A 552 18.45 13.46 -8.14
N SER A 553 19.68 13.39 -8.59
CA SER A 553 20.78 12.82 -7.80
C SER A 553 21.12 13.70 -6.58
N VAL A 554 21.72 13.09 -5.56
CA VAL A 554 22.18 13.83 -4.36
C VAL A 554 23.08 14.99 -4.73
N THR A 555 23.96 14.81 -5.71
CA THR A 555 24.86 15.85 -6.21
C THR A 555 24.13 17.05 -6.80
N GLU A 556 23.09 16.79 -7.60
CA GLU A 556 22.28 17.86 -8.18
C GLU A 556 21.50 18.62 -7.11
N VAL A 557 20.93 17.93 -6.12
CA VAL A 557 20.23 18.56 -5.00
C VAL A 557 21.18 19.43 -4.17
N ILE A 558 22.41 18.96 -3.90
CA ILE A 558 23.44 19.76 -3.23
C ILE A 558 23.74 21.03 -4.04
N SER A 559 23.95 20.89 -5.37
CA SER A 559 24.25 22.04 -6.22
C SER A 559 23.12 23.08 -6.26
N ARG A 560 21.87 22.66 -6.27
CA ARG A 560 20.68 23.53 -6.19
C ARG A 560 20.61 24.29 -4.86
N ASN A 561 20.88 23.61 -3.75
CA ASN A 561 20.87 24.24 -2.42
C ASN A 561 22.08 25.12 -2.16
N ARG A 562 23.20 24.89 -2.83
CA ARG A 562 24.38 25.76 -2.78
C ARG A 562 24.08 27.18 -3.29
N CYS A 563 23.36 27.29 -4.39
CA CYS A 563 22.91 28.57 -4.94
C CYS A 563 21.96 29.33 -4.01
N LEU A 564 21.25 28.59 -3.15
CA LEU A 564 20.25 29.11 -2.22
C LEU A 564 20.83 29.53 -0.86
N SER A 565 22.04 29.07 -0.54
CA SER A 565 22.74 29.32 0.74
C SER A 565 23.45 30.69 0.86
N SER A 566 23.20 31.63 -0.04
CA SER A 566 23.72 33.00 0.07
C SER A 566 23.15 33.80 1.27
N SER A 567 22.29 33.21 2.07
CA SER A 567 21.82 33.72 3.35
C SER A 567 22.83 33.42 4.47
N PRO A 568 23.10 34.34 5.41
CA PRO A 568 24.02 34.14 6.53
C PRO A 568 23.57 33.05 7.54
N CYS A 569 22.38 32.47 7.36
CA CYS A 569 21.78 31.50 8.30
C CYS A 569 22.12 30.02 8.02
N GLY A 570 22.93 29.70 7.00
CA GLY A 570 23.26 28.30 6.70
C GLY A 570 22.19 27.52 5.93
N TYR A 571 22.32 26.20 5.92
CA TYR A 571 21.41 25.29 5.21
C TYR A 571 20.11 25.09 5.99
N GLY A 572 18.96 25.02 5.27
CA GLY A 572 17.65 24.74 5.87
C GLY A 572 17.55 23.31 6.41
N LYS A 573 16.74 23.11 7.44
CA LYS A 573 16.53 21.78 8.04
C LYS A 573 15.93 20.76 7.07
N GLY A 574 15.11 21.19 6.12
CA GLY A 574 14.56 20.30 5.09
C GLY A 574 15.64 19.71 4.19
N PHE A 575 16.61 20.51 3.79
CA PHE A 575 17.78 20.05 3.03
C PHE A 575 18.64 19.07 3.84
N LEU A 576 18.95 19.40 5.10
CA LEU A 576 19.70 18.52 5.99
C LEU A 576 18.97 17.20 6.23
N PHE A 577 17.65 17.26 6.39
CA PHE A 577 16.80 16.06 6.51
C PHE A 577 16.88 15.17 5.26
N PHE A 578 16.76 15.76 4.07
CA PHE A 578 16.92 15.04 2.81
C PHE A 578 18.31 14.40 2.70
N LEU A 579 19.36 15.19 2.93
CA LEU A 579 20.74 14.74 2.81
C LEU A 579 21.04 13.60 3.77
N LYS A 580 20.61 13.73 5.04
CA LYS A 580 20.74 12.71 6.06
C LYS A 580 20.08 11.41 5.65
N HIS A 581 18.80 11.45 5.24
CA HIS A 581 18.08 10.26 4.82
C HIS A 581 18.65 9.64 3.54
N SER A 582 19.07 10.44 2.56
CA SER A 582 19.67 9.95 1.33
C SER A 582 21.02 9.27 1.56
N ILE A 583 21.82 9.76 2.53
CA ILE A 583 23.09 9.16 2.90
C ILE A 583 22.88 7.91 3.77
N TYR A 584 21.88 7.90 4.67
CA TYR A 584 21.63 6.79 5.59
C TYR A 584 20.84 5.65 4.95
N GLU A 585 20.05 5.92 3.94
CA GLU A 585 19.47 4.85 3.13
C GLU A 585 20.59 4.19 2.32
N GLU A 586 20.57 2.87 2.26
CA GLU A 586 21.54 2.06 1.53
C GLU A 586 21.33 2.16 0.01
N THR A 587 21.29 3.39 -0.49
CA THR A 587 21.24 3.63 -1.93
C THR A 587 22.60 3.31 -2.53
N MET A 588 22.62 2.61 -3.66
CA MET A 588 23.83 2.19 -4.36
C MET A 588 24.62 3.37 -4.99
N GLU A 589 24.21 4.60 -4.79
CA GLU A 589 24.91 5.76 -5.32
C GLU A 589 26.14 6.10 -4.47
N GLU A 590 27.31 5.70 -4.95
CA GLU A 590 28.56 6.20 -4.43
C GLU A 590 28.74 7.66 -4.88
N LEU A 591 28.87 8.56 -3.92
CA LEU A 591 29.18 9.96 -4.20
C LEU A 591 30.60 10.11 -4.75
N THR A 592 30.82 11.12 -5.61
CA THR A 592 32.18 11.48 -6.02
C THR A 592 32.97 12.01 -4.82
N GLU A 593 34.31 11.97 -4.90
CA GLU A 593 35.16 12.47 -3.81
C GLU A 593 34.85 13.92 -3.45
N GLU A 594 34.67 14.76 -4.47
CA GLU A 594 34.36 16.20 -4.29
C GLU A 594 33.02 16.38 -3.55
N THR A 595 31.98 15.69 -4.01
CA THR A 595 30.64 15.76 -3.38
C THR A 595 30.66 15.18 -1.97
N ALA A 596 31.36 14.07 -1.75
CA ALA A 596 31.49 13.48 -0.43
C ALA A 596 32.19 14.40 0.58
N ASN A 597 33.27 15.06 0.15
CA ASN A 597 33.98 16.06 0.98
C ASN A 597 33.09 17.28 1.26
N GLU A 598 32.29 17.74 0.26
CA GLU A 598 31.30 18.81 0.49
C GLU A 598 30.22 18.41 1.51
N VAL A 599 29.75 17.17 1.48
CA VAL A 599 28.84 16.65 2.49
C VAL A 599 29.45 16.70 3.89
N LEU A 600 30.75 16.35 4.02
CA LEU A 600 31.45 16.47 5.31
C LEU A 600 31.52 17.92 5.78
N ASP A 601 31.78 18.86 4.89
CA ASP A 601 31.80 20.29 5.23
C ASP A 601 30.41 20.77 5.66
N ILE A 602 29.35 20.38 4.96
CA ILE A 602 27.98 20.73 5.30
C ILE A 602 27.62 20.25 6.71
N PHE A 603 27.82 18.95 7.00
CA PHE A 603 27.52 18.40 8.32
C PHE A 603 28.47 18.92 9.40
N GLY A 604 29.72 19.17 9.05
CA GLY A 604 30.71 19.75 9.96
C GLY A 604 30.32 21.13 10.48
N VAL A 605 29.54 21.88 9.71
CA VAL A 605 29.02 23.21 10.11
C VAL A 605 27.62 23.10 10.70
N ALA A 606 26.69 22.36 10.07
CA ALA A 606 25.29 22.39 10.42
C ALA A 606 24.93 21.42 11.56
N GLU A 607 25.39 20.18 11.50
CA GLU A 607 25.10 19.12 12.48
C GLU A 607 26.34 18.26 12.78
N PRO A 608 27.37 18.76 13.48
CA PRO A 608 28.62 18.03 13.68
C PRO A 608 28.45 16.68 14.39
N SER A 609 27.44 16.53 15.24
CA SER A 609 27.13 15.28 15.95
C SER A 609 26.79 14.11 15.03
N GLN A 610 26.37 14.37 13.79
CA GLN A 610 26.03 13.36 12.80
C GLN A 610 27.24 12.83 12.01
N LEU A 611 28.39 13.49 12.08
CA LEU A 611 29.58 13.15 11.30
C LEU A 611 30.01 11.67 11.42
N PRO A 612 30.03 11.04 12.62
CA PRO A 612 30.38 9.62 12.73
C PRO A 612 29.46 8.72 11.88
N HIS A 613 28.15 8.99 11.89
CA HIS A 613 27.14 8.25 11.13
C HIS A 613 27.25 8.51 9.62
N VAL A 614 27.52 9.75 9.23
CA VAL A 614 27.74 10.14 7.83
C VAL A 614 28.97 9.43 7.25
N ILE A 615 30.10 9.46 7.97
CA ILE A 615 31.35 8.83 7.54
C ILE A 615 31.22 7.30 7.41
N ALA A 616 30.43 6.67 8.28
CA ALA A 616 30.17 5.23 8.24
C ALA A 616 29.27 4.81 7.06
N SER A 617 28.60 5.75 6.39
CA SER A 617 27.68 5.44 5.29
C SER A 617 28.41 4.90 4.06
N PRO A 618 27.78 3.92 3.33
CA PRO A 618 28.32 3.37 2.09
C PRO A 618 28.52 4.43 1.00
N SER A 619 27.68 5.46 0.93
CA SER A 619 27.77 6.55 -0.04
C SER A 619 29.05 7.38 0.13
N MET A 620 29.67 7.37 1.32
CA MET A 620 30.82 8.16 1.68
C MET A 620 32.19 7.43 1.52
N VAL A 621 32.17 6.26 0.91
CA VAL A 621 33.40 5.43 0.74
C VAL A 621 34.52 6.20 0.03
N ARG A 622 34.17 7.11 -0.88
CA ARG A 622 35.15 7.91 -1.64
C ARG A 622 35.58 9.24 -0.95
N ALA A 623 34.98 9.56 0.19
CA ALA A 623 35.38 10.75 0.95
C ALA A 623 36.86 10.69 1.33
N SER A 624 37.57 11.83 1.31
CA SER A 624 38.96 11.92 1.75
C SER A 624 39.07 11.54 3.23
N PRO A 625 39.88 10.53 3.58
CA PRO A 625 40.05 10.13 4.98
C PRO A 625 40.65 11.25 5.83
N ASP A 626 41.60 12.05 5.25
CA ASP A 626 42.25 13.18 5.95
C ASP A 626 41.23 14.26 6.32
N SER A 627 40.32 14.61 5.37
CA SER A 627 39.25 15.57 5.61
C SER A 627 38.31 15.06 6.69
N GLY A 628 37.88 13.79 6.58
CA GLY A 628 37.03 13.15 7.58
C GLY A 628 37.64 13.15 8.98
N LEU A 629 38.96 12.83 9.07
CA LEU A 629 39.65 12.82 10.35
C LEU A 629 39.73 14.23 10.97
N ALA A 630 40.03 15.25 10.15
CA ALA A 630 40.09 16.65 10.60
C ALA A 630 38.72 17.13 11.16
N HIS A 631 37.62 16.77 10.51
CA HIS A 631 36.26 17.08 11.02
C HIS A 631 35.94 16.37 12.33
N LEU A 632 36.32 15.10 12.47
CA LEU A 632 36.09 14.34 13.72
C LEU A 632 37.01 14.85 14.87
N GLU A 633 38.24 15.30 14.58
CA GLU A 633 39.11 15.92 15.57
C GLU A 633 38.56 17.25 16.07
N ARG A 634 38.00 18.04 15.13
CA ARG A 634 37.33 19.29 15.52
C ARG A 634 36.11 19.00 16.41
N LEU A 635 35.30 17.97 16.08
CA LEU A 635 34.18 17.57 16.89
C LEU A 635 34.64 17.12 18.29
N GLU A 636 35.71 16.34 18.41
CA GLU A 636 36.25 15.88 19.67
C GLU A 636 36.80 17.05 20.53
N SER A 637 37.31 18.09 19.90
CA SER A 637 37.77 19.28 20.64
C SER A 637 36.65 20.11 21.24
N ILE A 638 35.41 19.97 20.74
CA ILE A 638 34.23 20.73 21.20
C ILE A 638 33.44 19.93 22.24
N GLY A 639 33.46 18.60 22.16
CA GLY A 639 32.61 17.72 22.97
C GLY A 639 33.35 16.53 23.61
N ALA A 640 32.65 15.75 24.42
CA ALA A 640 33.18 14.49 24.94
C ALA A 640 33.32 13.44 23.82
N PRO A 641 34.40 12.64 23.80
CA PRO A 641 34.59 11.60 22.82
C PRO A 641 33.53 10.51 22.98
N SER A 642 32.76 10.27 21.94
CA SER A 642 31.84 9.15 21.87
C SER A 642 32.50 7.90 21.28
N VAL A 643 32.01 6.71 21.61
CA VAL A 643 32.55 5.46 21.08
C VAL A 643 32.42 5.39 19.55
N PRO A 644 31.28 5.72 18.91
CA PRO A 644 31.15 5.75 17.46
C PRO A 644 32.14 6.71 16.80
N LEU A 645 32.39 7.87 17.39
CA LEU A 645 33.41 8.83 16.90
C LEU A 645 34.80 8.19 16.88
N THR A 646 35.19 7.54 17.95
CA THR A 646 36.51 6.90 18.07
C THR A 646 36.66 5.74 17.08
N LEU A 647 35.62 4.90 16.92
CA LEU A 647 35.58 3.82 15.94
C LEU A 647 35.61 4.34 14.50
N SER A 648 34.92 5.44 14.20
CA SER A 648 34.99 6.10 12.89
C SER A 648 36.41 6.63 12.58
N LYS A 649 37.10 7.19 13.58
CA LYS A 649 38.51 7.58 13.44
C LYS A 649 39.40 6.36 13.17
N ALA A 650 39.20 5.27 13.87
CA ALA A 650 39.93 4.02 13.63
C ALA A 650 39.69 3.49 12.20
N ALA A 651 38.42 3.53 11.72
CA ALA A 651 38.11 3.15 10.35
C ALA A 651 38.77 4.04 9.29
N LEU A 652 38.83 5.35 9.52
CA LEU A 652 39.54 6.27 8.63
C LEU A 652 41.05 6.05 8.66
N ALA A 653 41.64 5.87 9.84
CA ALA A 653 43.06 5.58 9.98
C ALA A 653 43.47 4.30 9.22
N LEU A 654 42.63 3.28 9.25
CA LEU A 654 42.81 2.06 8.48
C LEU A 654 42.74 2.32 6.97
N ARG A 655 41.84 3.18 6.50
CA ARG A 655 41.77 3.59 5.08
C ARG A 655 43.00 4.36 4.62
N MET A 656 43.63 5.12 5.50
CA MET A 656 44.92 5.78 5.25
C MET A 656 46.12 4.81 5.28
N GLY A 657 45.94 3.60 5.78
CA GLY A 657 47.00 2.63 5.99
C GLY A 657 47.83 2.88 7.26
N ASP A 658 47.44 3.78 8.13
CA ASP A 658 48.11 4.08 9.40
C ASP A 658 47.61 3.12 10.52
N LEU A 659 48.30 1.97 10.60
CA LEU A 659 47.99 0.96 11.61
C LEU A 659 48.33 1.40 13.05
N GLN A 660 49.25 2.37 13.20
CA GLN A 660 49.60 2.88 14.51
C GLN A 660 48.47 3.75 15.07
N LEU A 661 47.97 4.66 14.24
CA LEU A 661 46.83 5.50 14.60
C LEU A 661 45.56 4.66 14.81
N TYR A 662 45.34 3.66 13.98
CA TYR A 662 44.24 2.68 14.17
C TYR A 662 44.29 2.05 15.56
N ARG A 663 45.45 1.48 15.97
CA ARG A 663 45.58 0.86 17.29
C ARG A 663 45.36 1.87 18.41
N GLN A 664 45.93 3.08 18.28
CA GLN A 664 45.73 4.12 19.28
C GLN A 664 44.28 4.48 19.50
N HIS A 665 43.44 4.48 18.47
CA HIS A 665 42.02 4.74 18.60
C HIS A 665 41.24 3.51 19.15
N MET A 666 41.56 2.28 18.74
CA MET A 666 40.95 1.10 19.27
C MET A 666 41.26 0.88 20.75
N ASP A 667 42.49 1.06 21.16
CA ASP A 667 42.94 0.87 22.56
C ASP A 667 42.31 1.86 23.56
N ARG A 668 41.61 2.88 23.08
CA ARG A 668 40.90 3.84 23.94
C ARG A 668 39.70 3.22 24.65
N HIS A 669 39.13 2.18 24.13
CA HIS A 669 37.93 1.54 24.62
C HIS A 669 38.15 0.05 24.82
N THR A 670 37.50 -0.48 25.87
CA THR A 670 37.45 -1.93 26.08
C THR A 670 36.61 -2.59 24.99
N GLU A 671 36.83 -3.88 24.74
CA GLU A 671 36.08 -4.64 23.74
C GLU A 671 34.56 -4.50 23.91
N MET A 672 34.06 -4.51 25.14
CA MET A 672 32.62 -4.33 25.43
C MET A 672 32.08 -2.98 24.93
N LEU A 673 32.84 -1.90 25.14
CA LEU A 673 32.47 -0.56 24.67
C LEU A 673 32.55 -0.48 23.14
N GLN A 674 33.54 -1.13 22.55
CA GLN A 674 33.67 -1.21 21.08
C GLN A 674 32.44 -1.94 20.48
N VAL A 675 32.01 -3.07 21.06
CA VAL A 675 30.77 -3.76 20.65
C VAL A 675 29.57 -2.84 20.76
N TYR A 676 29.46 -2.08 21.85
CA TYR A 676 28.37 -1.10 22.01
C TYR A 676 28.40 -0.02 20.91
N GLY A 677 29.56 0.47 20.55
CA GLY A 677 29.75 1.42 19.44
C GLY A 677 29.33 0.84 18.08
N PHE A 678 29.57 -0.44 17.85
CA PHE A 678 29.09 -1.12 16.65
C PHE A 678 27.56 -1.33 16.64
N ILE A 679 26.92 -1.50 17.80
CA ILE A 679 25.45 -1.50 17.89
C ILE A 679 24.89 -0.13 17.51
N GLU A 680 25.50 0.96 17.99
CA GLU A 680 25.09 2.31 17.63
C GLU A 680 25.31 2.61 16.14
N GLU A 681 26.47 2.18 15.57
CA GLU A 681 26.80 2.40 14.17
C GLU A 681 27.26 1.11 13.48
N HIS A 682 26.30 0.28 13.09
CA HIS A 682 26.56 -1.00 12.43
C HIS A 682 27.21 -0.87 11.04
N LYS A 683 27.06 0.29 10.39
CA LYS A 683 27.65 0.55 9.06
C LYS A 683 29.17 0.62 9.09
N LEU A 684 29.78 0.73 10.26
CA LEU A 684 31.23 0.57 10.42
C LEU A 684 31.70 -0.85 10.09
N LEU A 685 30.85 -1.88 10.21
CA LEU A 685 31.19 -3.27 9.94
C LEU A 685 30.64 -3.78 8.60
N LEU A 686 29.40 -3.40 8.26
CA LEU A 686 28.72 -3.93 7.07
C LEU A 686 27.87 -2.86 6.38
N HIS A 687 27.82 -2.94 5.05
CA HIS A 687 26.96 -2.15 4.20
C HIS A 687 25.98 -3.04 3.45
N GLY A 688 24.84 -2.50 3.04
CA GLY A 688 23.82 -3.21 2.28
C GLY A 688 22.85 -4.03 3.16
N ARG A 689 21.81 -4.59 2.53
CA ARG A 689 20.78 -5.41 3.15
C ARG A 689 20.48 -6.65 2.33
N GLY A 690 19.99 -7.70 2.98
CA GLY A 690 19.66 -8.96 2.32
C GLY A 690 20.85 -9.54 1.55
N HIS A 691 20.67 -9.84 0.28
CA HIS A 691 21.73 -10.40 -0.57
C HIS A 691 22.85 -9.42 -0.96
N ALA A 692 22.69 -8.12 -0.69
CA ALA A 692 23.65 -7.09 -1.03
C ALA A 692 24.62 -6.73 0.13
N VAL A 693 24.63 -7.51 1.22
CA VAL A 693 25.51 -7.28 2.37
C VAL A 693 26.98 -7.35 1.95
N VAL A 694 27.76 -6.30 2.28
CA VAL A 694 29.20 -6.19 1.97
C VAL A 694 29.97 -5.81 3.25
N PRO A 695 31.03 -6.54 3.63
CA PRO A 695 31.87 -6.18 4.77
C PRO A 695 32.76 -4.99 4.45
N THR A 696 32.89 -4.08 5.42
CA THR A 696 33.77 -2.92 5.34
C THR A 696 35.26 -3.30 5.42
N PRO A 697 36.18 -2.40 5.07
CA PRO A 697 37.61 -2.63 5.32
C PRO A 697 37.93 -2.87 6.80
N LEU A 698 37.21 -2.21 7.71
CA LEU A 698 37.37 -2.41 9.15
C LEU A 698 36.97 -3.87 9.55
N ALA A 699 35.85 -4.36 9.06
CA ALA A 699 35.42 -5.72 9.34
C ALA A 699 36.44 -6.78 8.83
N ARG A 700 37.02 -6.55 7.64
CA ARG A 700 38.05 -7.42 7.09
C ARG A 700 39.31 -7.40 7.94
N HIS A 701 39.70 -6.23 8.42
CA HIS A 701 40.85 -6.11 9.31
C HIS A 701 40.61 -6.78 10.67
N LEU A 702 39.42 -6.64 11.23
CA LEU A 702 39.01 -7.29 12.49
C LEU A 702 39.00 -8.83 12.34
N ARG A 703 38.59 -9.36 11.20
CA ARG A 703 38.69 -10.79 10.90
C ARG A 703 40.14 -11.30 11.06
N ASP A 704 41.10 -10.53 10.57
CA ASP A 704 42.49 -10.96 10.53
C ASP A 704 43.25 -10.68 11.84
N SER A 705 42.78 -9.74 12.64
CA SER A 705 43.44 -9.27 13.86
C SER A 705 42.70 -9.55 15.18
N GLN A 706 41.39 -9.52 15.20
CA GLN A 706 40.55 -9.64 16.39
C GLN A 706 39.22 -10.36 16.08
N GLU A 707 39.31 -11.62 15.72
CA GLU A 707 38.17 -12.46 15.33
C GLU A 707 37.08 -12.48 16.39
N GLY A 708 37.42 -12.60 17.67
CA GLY A 708 36.49 -12.64 18.79
C GLY A 708 35.65 -11.36 18.92
N LEU A 709 36.26 -10.19 18.68
CA LEU A 709 35.54 -8.91 18.70
C LEU A 709 34.56 -8.82 17.56
N LEU A 710 34.93 -9.27 16.36
CA LEU A 710 34.04 -9.27 15.20
C LEU A 710 32.82 -10.18 15.43
N VAL A 711 33.05 -11.38 15.96
CA VAL A 711 31.97 -12.32 16.29
C VAL A 711 31.06 -11.72 17.37
N ALA A 712 31.59 -11.17 18.45
CA ALA A 712 30.82 -10.56 19.52
C ALA A 712 29.99 -9.36 19.02
N ALA A 713 30.56 -8.53 18.12
CA ALA A 713 29.86 -7.42 17.52
C ALA A 713 28.68 -7.89 16.63
N MET A 714 28.89 -8.94 15.81
CA MET A 714 27.83 -9.47 14.94
C MET A 714 26.70 -10.15 15.74
N VAL A 715 27.02 -10.86 16.83
CA VAL A 715 26.01 -11.40 17.76
C VAL A 715 25.19 -10.28 18.38
N ALA A 716 25.84 -9.23 18.86
CA ALA A 716 25.17 -8.08 19.42
C ALA A 716 24.29 -7.33 18.41
N LEU A 717 24.73 -7.23 17.16
CA LEU A 717 23.92 -6.64 16.07
C LEU A 717 22.68 -7.47 15.76
N HIS A 718 22.79 -8.79 15.77
CA HIS A 718 21.65 -9.67 15.59
C HIS A 718 20.64 -9.54 16.74
N GLU A 719 21.09 -9.65 17.98
CA GLU A 719 20.24 -9.54 19.16
C GLU A 719 19.54 -8.17 19.28
N ASN A 720 20.13 -7.11 18.70
CA ASN A 720 19.53 -5.79 18.62
C ASN A 720 18.73 -5.54 17.33
N ASN A 721 18.39 -6.58 16.56
CA ASN A 721 17.64 -6.53 15.31
C ASN A 721 18.24 -5.60 14.24
N LYS A 722 19.54 -5.37 14.29
CA LYS A 722 20.26 -4.58 13.28
C LYS A 722 20.65 -5.42 12.06
N VAL A 723 20.87 -6.70 12.26
CA VAL A 723 21.26 -7.68 11.23
C VAL A 723 20.40 -8.93 11.37
N LYS A 724 19.89 -9.46 10.27
CA LYS A 724 19.17 -10.74 10.25
C LYS A 724 20.13 -11.90 10.21
N LEU A 725 19.68 -13.08 10.63
CA LEU A 725 20.52 -14.29 10.63
C LEU A 725 21.08 -14.62 9.22
N ASP A 726 20.23 -14.53 8.20
CA ASP A 726 20.64 -14.81 6.81
C ASP A 726 21.63 -13.76 6.28
N GLU A 727 21.53 -12.51 6.73
CA GLU A 727 22.49 -11.43 6.38
C GLU A 727 23.85 -11.69 7.04
N ALA A 728 23.87 -12.13 8.29
CA ALA A 728 25.08 -12.52 9.00
C ALA A 728 25.74 -13.76 8.36
N ASP A 729 24.97 -14.74 7.92
CA ASP A 729 25.46 -15.90 7.21
C ASP A 729 26.16 -15.52 5.90
N LEU A 730 25.50 -14.67 5.09
CA LEU A 730 26.10 -14.17 3.85
C LEU A 730 27.35 -13.33 4.10
N PHE A 731 27.35 -12.55 5.18
CA PHE A 731 28.53 -11.76 5.58
C PHE A 731 29.73 -12.65 5.83
N PHE A 732 29.58 -13.72 6.62
CA PHE A 732 30.70 -14.62 6.95
C PHE A 732 31.04 -15.60 5.83
N GLN A 733 30.07 -16.16 5.11
CA GLN A 733 30.30 -17.18 4.08
C GLN A 733 30.94 -16.64 2.80
N VAL A 734 30.28 -15.64 2.19
CA VAL A 734 30.57 -15.25 0.80
C VAL A 734 31.46 -14.01 0.71
N ARG A 735 31.21 -13.05 1.56
CA ARG A 735 31.77 -11.71 1.39
C ARG A 735 33.05 -11.46 2.18
N LEU A 736 33.14 -12.04 3.35
CA LEU A 736 34.29 -11.82 4.22
C LEU A 736 35.49 -12.76 3.87
N CYS A 737 35.18 -14.03 3.55
CA CYS A 737 36.23 -15.05 3.31
C CYS A 737 36.70 -15.15 1.86
N GLY A 738 36.02 -14.50 0.91
CA GLY A 738 36.32 -14.56 -0.52
C GLY A 738 36.00 -15.94 -1.12
N ASN A 739 36.01 -16.03 -2.46
CA ASN A 739 35.87 -17.28 -3.18
C ASN A 739 37.12 -18.16 -3.03
N LEU A 740 37.42 -18.61 -1.82
CA LEU A 740 38.30 -19.75 -1.64
C LEU A 740 37.49 -20.94 -2.12
N SER A 741 37.77 -21.37 -3.35
CA SER A 741 37.29 -22.58 -3.99
C SER A 741 37.84 -23.82 -3.27
N GLY A 742 37.38 -24.01 -2.04
CA GLY A 742 37.56 -25.22 -1.25
C GLY A 742 36.22 -25.89 -0.99
N PRO A 743 36.14 -27.20 -0.83
CA PRO A 743 34.91 -27.91 -0.70
C PRO A 743 34.17 -27.52 0.57
N GLN A 744 33.00 -27.10 0.41
CA GLN A 744 31.74 -27.08 1.19
C GLN A 744 31.73 -27.23 2.72
N GLY A 745 32.80 -27.16 3.46
CA GLY A 745 32.82 -26.96 4.91
C GLY A 745 32.75 -25.48 5.20
N GLY A 746 31.69 -24.99 5.85
CA GLY A 746 31.52 -23.57 6.12
C GLY A 746 32.75 -22.93 6.82
N PRO A 747 33.05 -21.65 6.61
CA PRO A 747 34.18 -20.99 7.22
C PRO A 747 34.10 -21.08 8.76
N GLN A 748 35.22 -21.35 9.44
CA GLN A 748 35.24 -21.52 10.90
C GLN A 748 34.61 -20.35 11.63
N LEU A 749 34.81 -19.11 11.17
CA LEU A 749 34.28 -17.91 11.77
C LEU A 749 32.74 -17.87 11.77
N LEU A 750 32.09 -18.47 10.77
CA LEU A 750 30.64 -18.61 10.74
C LEU A 750 30.15 -19.58 11.82
N VAL A 751 30.88 -20.68 12.04
CA VAL A 751 30.53 -21.64 13.10
C VAL A 751 30.73 -20.98 14.48
N ASP A 752 31.83 -20.26 14.66
CA ASP A 752 32.08 -19.51 15.89
C ASP A 752 31.00 -18.45 16.16
N PHE A 753 30.48 -17.81 15.09
CA PHE A 753 29.34 -16.89 15.21
C PHE A 753 28.05 -17.60 15.65
N TRP A 754 27.71 -18.74 15.03
CA TRP A 754 26.54 -19.52 15.42
C TRP A 754 26.63 -20.06 16.85
N GLU A 755 27.81 -20.54 17.27
CA GLU A 755 28.07 -20.98 18.64
C GLU A 755 27.90 -19.82 19.65
N ALA A 756 28.43 -18.65 19.32
CA ALA A 756 28.31 -17.48 20.15
C ALA A 756 26.86 -16.94 20.22
N LEU A 757 26.16 -16.98 19.08
CA LEU A 757 24.76 -16.57 19.00
C LEU A 757 23.84 -17.53 19.76
N LEU A 758 24.10 -18.84 19.68
CA LEU A 758 23.36 -19.86 20.44
C LEU A 758 23.47 -19.62 21.96
N MET A 759 24.61 -19.12 22.41
CA MET A 759 24.81 -18.78 23.83
C MET A 759 24.08 -17.50 24.25
N ALA A 760 23.90 -16.56 23.34
CA ALA A 760 23.36 -15.24 23.62
C ALA A 760 21.86 -15.15 23.39
N SER A 761 21.30 -15.91 22.47
CA SER A 761 19.91 -15.78 22.04
C SER A 761 18.93 -16.40 23.05
N SER A 762 17.81 -15.72 23.22
CA SER A 762 16.65 -16.20 24.00
C SER A 762 15.44 -16.56 23.12
N GLN A 763 15.55 -16.42 21.78
CA GLN A 763 14.46 -16.68 20.84
C GLN A 763 14.45 -18.16 20.44
N GLU A 764 13.41 -18.90 20.82
CA GLU A 764 13.29 -20.33 20.56
C GLU A 764 13.45 -20.70 19.09
N THR A 765 12.87 -19.93 18.18
CA THR A 765 12.97 -20.15 16.73
C THR A 765 14.40 -20.04 16.21
N VAL A 766 15.16 -19.06 16.70
CA VAL A 766 16.57 -18.87 16.35
C VAL A 766 17.42 -19.98 16.95
N ILE A 767 17.16 -20.36 18.20
CA ILE A 767 17.87 -21.45 18.88
C ILE A 767 17.71 -22.77 18.11
N GLN A 768 16.49 -23.16 17.73
CA GLN A 768 16.25 -24.40 16.98
C GLN A 768 16.92 -24.36 15.60
N GLU A 769 16.88 -23.25 14.91
CA GLU A 769 17.56 -23.07 13.63
C GLU A 769 19.09 -23.20 13.77
N LEU A 770 19.68 -22.58 14.79
CA LEU A 770 21.11 -22.67 15.06
C LEU A 770 21.54 -24.07 15.44
N LEU A 771 20.76 -24.78 16.28
CA LEU A 771 21.02 -26.18 16.66
C LEU A 771 21.02 -27.06 15.43
N PHE A 772 20.09 -26.90 14.51
CA PHE A 772 20.06 -27.64 13.25
C PHE A 772 21.28 -27.34 12.36
N ARG A 773 21.61 -26.07 12.17
CA ARG A 773 22.76 -25.65 11.36
C ARG A 773 24.10 -26.15 11.93
N LEU A 774 24.33 -26.00 13.23
CA LEU A 774 25.51 -26.45 13.91
C LEU A 774 25.64 -27.97 13.81
N THR A 775 24.56 -28.72 14.05
CA THR A 775 24.54 -30.19 13.92
C THR A 775 24.89 -30.58 12.49
N SER A 776 24.31 -29.90 11.48
CA SER A 776 24.60 -30.17 10.06
C SER A 776 26.08 -29.97 9.74
N VAL A 777 26.68 -28.88 10.18
CA VAL A 777 28.09 -28.57 9.93
C VAL A 777 29.03 -29.54 10.66
N TYR A 778 28.72 -29.89 11.91
CA TYR A 778 29.54 -30.84 12.64
C TYR A 778 29.48 -32.25 12.00
N ILE A 779 28.30 -32.70 11.57
CA ILE A 779 28.15 -33.99 10.84
C ILE A 779 28.97 -33.94 9.54
N ASP A 780 28.85 -32.85 8.78
CA ASP A 780 29.56 -32.67 7.51
C ASP A 780 31.10 -32.72 7.71
N ARG A 781 31.62 -32.01 8.72
CA ARG A 781 33.04 -31.98 9.06
C ARG A 781 33.56 -33.35 9.53
N VAL A 782 32.84 -34.02 10.41
CA VAL A 782 33.18 -35.35 10.87
C VAL A 782 33.13 -36.36 9.73
N THR A 783 32.19 -36.21 8.77
CA THR A 783 32.07 -37.13 7.62
C THR A 783 33.17 -36.95 6.61
N ARG A 784 33.56 -35.72 6.27
CA ARG A 784 34.51 -35.43 5.20
C ARG A 784 35.97 -35.56 5.60
N ARG A 785 36.24 -35.53 6.90
CA ARG A 785 37.61 -35.60 7.47
C ARG A 785 38.55 -34.48 6.95
N ASP A 786 37.97 -33.35 6.60
CA ASP A 786 38.73 -32.16 6.17
C ASP A 786 39.07 -31.30 7.39
N SER A 787 40.27 -31.45 7.90
CA SER A 787 40.81 -30.54 8.92
C SER A 787 41.30 -29.26 8.27
N HIS A 788 40.43 -28.22 8.29
CA HIS A 788 40.91 -26.88 8.08
C HIS A 788 41.60 -26.45 9.39
N GLY A 789 42.92 -26.30 9.38
CA GLY A 789 43.76 -25.99 10.54
C GLY A 789 43.49 -24.65 11.25
N MET A 790 42.25 -24.18 11.23
CA MET A 790 41.79 -23.00 11.94
C MET A 790 41.34 -23.40 13.35
N LYS A 791 41.90 -22.75 14.33
CA LYS A 791 41.54 -22.96 15.74
C LYS A 791 40.17 -22.32 16.02
N PRO A 792 39.22 -23.07 16.61
CA PRO A 792 37.93 -22.51 17.01
C PRO A 792 38.09 -21.46 18.13
N LEU A 793 37.24 -20.45 18.17
CA LEU A 793 37.23 -19.45 19.26
C LEU A 793 36.85 -20.08 20.61
N LYS A 794 36.00 -21.10 20.59
CA LYS A 794 35.56 -21.85 21.78
C LYS A 794 35.74 -23.32 21.57
N THR A 795 36.33 -24.00 22.59
CA THR A 795 36.46 -25.42 22.62
C THR A 795 35.13 -26.09 23.04
N ALA A 796 35.02 -27.41 22.85
CA ALA A 796 33.89 -28.21 23.34
C ALA A 796 33.69 -28.04 24.86
N ASP A 797 34.77 -28.03 25.62
CA ASP A 797 34.76 -27.85 27.07
C ASP A 797 34.28 -26.44 27.45
N ASP A 798 34.68 -25.39 26.71
CA ASP A 798 34.21 -24.05 26.92
C ASP A 798 32.68 -23.92 26.69
N LEU A 799 32.17 -24.57 25.63
CA LEU A 799 30.74 -24.58 25.31
C LEU A 799 29.92 -25.36 26.34
N ILE A 800 30.39 -26.51 26.77
CA ILE A 800 29.74 -27.33 27.81
C ILE A 800 29.63 -26.55 29.15
N ASN A 801 30.67 -25.81 29.48
CA ASN A 801 30.69 -25.01 30.72
C ASN A 801 29.92 -23.72 30.66
N SER A 802 29.68 -23.16 29.47
CA SER A 802 29.12 -21.80 29.29
C SER A 802 27.74 -21.75 28.60
N CYS A 803 27.33 -22.84 27.93
CA CYS A 803 26.08 -22.85 27.15
C CYS A 803 25.17 -24.01 27.61
N SER A 804 23.95 -23.69 28.03
CA SER A 804 22.98 -24.69 28.50
C SER A 804 22.49 -25.67 27.43
N HIS A 805 22.72 -25.35 26.15
CA HIS A 805 22.33 -26.24 25.03
C HIS A 805 23.34 -27.38 24.77
N TYR A 806 24.55 -27.26 25.30
CA TYR A 806 25.57 -28.32 25.27
C TYR A 806 25.53 -29.09 26.57
N GLY A 807 25.19 -30.38 26.50
CA GLY A 807 25.16 -31.24 27.64
C GLY A 807 26.52 -31.95 27.86
N VAL A 808 26.78 -32.37 29.08
CA VAL A 808 27.94 -33.22 29.38
C VAL A 808 27.75 -34.56 28.66
N PRO A 809 28.71 -35.02 27.85
CA PRO A 809 28.61 -36.31 27.19
C PRO A 809 28.37 -37.45 28.19
N TYR A 810 27.48 -38.36 27.86
CA TYR A 810 27.13 -39.48 28.73
C TYR A 810 28.33 -40.42 28.94
N PRO A 811 28.45 -41.09 30.11
CA PRO A 811 29.63 -41.91 30.43
C PRO A 811 29.94 -42.99 29.38
N TRP A 812 28.91 -43.56 28.76
CA TRP A 812 29.08 -44.61 27.76
C TRP A 812 29.58 -44.08 26.40
N VAL A 813 29.31 -42.80 26.11
CA VAL A 813 29.81 -42.14 24.86
C VAL A 813 31.32 -42.05 24.88
N SER A 814 31.93 -41.73 26.03
CA SER A 814 33.40 -41.62 26.15
C SER A 814 34.14 -42.95 25.92
N ILE A 815 33.45 -44.09 26.15
CA ILE A 815 33.99 -45.43 25.89
C ILE A 815 33.99 -45.71 24.38
N LEU A 816 33.01 -45.25 23.66
CA LEU A 816 32.91 -45.39 22.20
C LEU A 816 33.98 -44.61 21.46
N THR A 817 34.31 -43.42 21.99
CA THR A 817 35.28 -42.50 21.36
C THR A 817 36.39 -42.10 22.32
N PRO A 818 37.31 -43.00 22.68
CA PRO A 818 38.40 -42.66 23.59
C PRO A 818 39.38 -41.68 22.96
N ALA A 819 39.84 -40.72 23.73
CA ALA A 819 40.69 -39.59 23.33
C ALA A 819 42.07 -39.99 22.73
N HIS A 820 42.43 -41.27 22.78
CA HIS A 820 43.73 -41.76 22.34
C HIS A 820 43.76 -42.45 20.95
N PHE A 821 42.62 -42.45 20.22
CA PHE A 821 42.59 -43.01 18.86
C PHE A 821 43.21 -42.02 17.85
N SER A 822 44.38 -42.30 17.35
CA SER A 822 45.20 -41.47 16.45
C SER A 822 44.51 -41.10 15.13
N ILE A 823 43.46 -41.76 14.74
CA ILE A 823 42.68 -41.48 13.51
C ILE A 823 41.65 -40.37 13.73
N ILE A 824 41.33 -40.02 14.99
CA ILE A 824 40.24 -39.05 15.35
C ILE A 824 40.80 -37.69 15.76
N GLN A 825 42.13 -37.53 15.94
CA GLN A 825 42.76 -36.32 16.50
C GLN A 825 42.41 -35.04 15.75
N ASP A 826 42.22 -35.11 14.43
CA ASP A 826 41.94 -33.92 13.61
C ASP A 826 40.50 -33.45 13.66
N HIS A 827 39.52 -34.30 14.11
CA HIS A 827 38.09 -33.96 14.18
C HIS A 827 37.46 -34.19 15.56
N GLN A 828 38.30 -34.42 16.55
CA GLN A 828 37.87 -34.73 17.92
C GLN A 828 36.98 -33.60 18.48
N GLU A 829 37.34 -32.34 18.18
CA GLU A 829 36.65 -31.19 18.67
C GLU A 829 35.21 -31.08 18.13
N ASP A 830 35.03 -31.20 16.80
CA ASP A 830 33.70 -31.16 16.17
C ASP A 830 32.81 -32.33 16.61
N LEU A 831 33.43 -33.52 16.77
CA LEU A 831 32.71 -34.70 17.29
C LEU A 831 32.26 -34.50 18.75
N GLN A 832 33.11 -33.95 19.60
CA GLN A 832 32.76 -33.65 21.00
C GLN A 832 31.64 -32.60 21.09
N LYS A 833 31.69 -31.55 20.27
CA LYS A 833 30.65 -30.53 20.15
C LYS A 833 29.32 -31.17 19.71
N LEU A 834 29.35 -32.05 18.71
CA LEU A 834 28.17 -32.77 18.23
C LEU A 834 27.57 -33.69 19.30
N GLN A 835 28.42 -34.46 19.95
CA GLN A 835 27.97 -35.34 21.04
C GLN A 835 27.37 -34.55 22.20
N SER A 836 27.96 -33.41 22.54
CA SER A 836 27.46 -32.55 23.60
C SER A 836 26.12 -31.91 23.24
N LEU A 837 25.91 -31.49 21.98
CA LEU A 837 24.58 -30.99 21.53
C LEU A 837 23.52 -32.11 21.65
N LEU A 838 23.85 -33.32 21.25
CA LEU A 838 22.94 -34.47 21.34
C LEU A 838 22.65 -34.88 22.80
N CYS A 839 23.59 -34.70 23.72
CA CYS A 839 23.37 -34.90 25.16
C CYS A 839 22.57 -33.75 25.78
N GLY A 840 22.48 -32.60 25.15
CA GLY A 840 21.66 -31.47 25.57
C GLY A 840 20.15 -31.78 25.51
N THR A 841 19.35 -30.95 26.19
CA THR A 841 17.88 -31.17 26.29
C THR A 841 17.08 -30.45 25.24
N THR A 842 17.65 -29.47 24.53
CA THR A 842 16.95 -28.53 23.66
C THR A 842 16.87 -28.92 22.19
N LEU A 843 17.79 -29.80 21.72
CA LEU A 843 17.82 -30.26 20.33
C LEU A 843 16.71 -31.30 20.07
N ASP A 844 15.84 -31.00 19.08
CA ASP A 844 14.92 -32.00 18.54
C ASP A 844 15.65 -32.97 17.60
N VAL A 845 15.91 -34.17 18.07
CA VAL A 845 16.62 -35.20 17.31
C VAL A 845 15.83 -35.67 16.09
N SER A 846 14.52 -35.57 16.09
CA SER A 846 13.70 -35.97 14.94
C SER A 846 13.99 -35.11 13.69
N SER A 847 14.30 -33.82 13.88
CA SER A 847 14.65 -32.90 12.80
C SER A 847 15.97 -33.22 12.09
N ILE A 848 16.91 -33.88 12.78
CA ILE A 848 18.24 -34.15 12.25
C ILE A 848 18.40 -35.57 11.65
N LEU A 849 17.38 -36.41 11.74
CA LEU A 849 17.45 -37.80 11.19
C LEU A 849 17.89 -37.85 9.72
N PRO A 850 17.43 -36.96 8.81
CA PRO A 850 17.90 -36.97 7.42
C PRO A 850 19.41 -36.69 7.28
N LEU A 851 19.99 -35.93 8.20
CA LEU A 851 21.41 -35.60 8.19
C LEU A 851 22.28 -36.81 8.62
N LEU A 852 21.73 -37.68 9.46
CA LEU A 852 22.43 -38.88 9.91
C LEU A 852 22.68 -39.92 8.81
N GLU A 853 21.88 -39.89 7.73
CA GLU A 853 22.10 -40.76 6.57
C GLU A 853 23.47 -40.51 5.91
N GLN A 854 24.02 -39.31 6.07
CA GLN A 854 25.31 -38.91 5.53
C GLN A 854 26.49 -39.40 6.38
N LEU A 855 26.24 -39.79 7.67
CA LEU A 855 27.27 -40.23 8.59
C LEU A 855 27.29 -41.74 8.65
N PRO A 856 28.38 -42.41 8.14
CA PRO A 856 28.48 -43.86 8.17
C PRO A 856 28.53 -44.36 9.62
N ASP A 857 27.76 -45.38 9.93
CA ASP A 857 27.75 -46.02 11.25
C ASP A 857 28.88 -47.09 11.41
N GLY A 858 29.74 -47.22 10.38
CA GLY A 858 30.88 -48.16 10.40
C GLY A 858 32.04 -47.75 11.31
N ASP A 859 32.15 -46.48 11.62
CA ASP A 859 33.20 -45.93 12.50
C ASP A 859 32.64 -45.67 13.90
N ASN A 860 33.50 -45.77 14.94
CA ASN A 860 33.12 -45.52 16.32
C ASN A 860 32.54 -44.09 16.54
N ALA A 861 33.00 -43.11 15.78
CA ALA A 861 32.48 -41.72 15.79
C ALA A 861 31.03 -41.68 15.33
N GLY A 862 30.74 -42.24 14.16
CA GLY A 862 29.36 -42.32 13.64
C GLY A 862 28.46 -43.17 14.50
N LEU A 863 28.96 -44.29 14.98
CA LEU A 863 28.24 -45.17 15.90
C LEU A 863 27.79 -44.43 17.16
N SER A 864 28.64 -43.63 17.80
CA SER A 864 28.29 -42.84 18.98
C SER A 864 27.14 -41.85 18.72
N VAL A 865 27.16 -41.20 17.58
CA VAL A 865 26.09 -40.22 17.16
C VAL A 865 24.77 -40.94 16.88
N HIS A 866 24.81 -42.05 16.13
CA HIS A 866 23.60 -42.85 15.84
C HIS A 866 22.98 -43.47 17.10
N LEU A 867 23.79 -43.87 18.04
CA LEU A 867 23.32 -44.43 19.32
C LEU A 867 22.70 -43.35 20.20
N LEU A 868 23.31 -42.17 20.29
CA LEU A 868 22.72 -41.02 20.99
C LEU A 868 21.35 -40.65 20.41
N CYS A 869 21.25 -40.60 19.09
CA CYS A 869 19.98 -40.29 18.43
C CYS A 869 18.91 -41.38 18.66
N ALA A 870 19.31 -42.68 18.57
CA ALA A 870 18.41 -43.79 18.84
C ALA A 870 17.89 -43.76 20.30
N THR A 871 18.77 -43.46 21.24
CA THR A 871 18.45 -43.35 22.67
C THR A 871 17.48 -42.22 22.94
N LYS A 872 17.71 -41.05 22.36
CA LYS A 872 16.81 -39.87 22.47
C LYS A 872 15.44 -40.10 21.84
N LEU A 873 15.34 -40.99 20.86
CA LEU A 873 14.11 -41.41 20.21
C LEU A 873 13.42 -42.61 20.86
N ASP A 874 13.83 -43.00 22.06
CA ASP A 874 13.34 -44.17 22.81
C ASP A 874 13.56 -45.54 22.08
N ARG A 875 14.49 -45.62 21.13
CA ARG A 875 14.80 -46.85 20.40
C ARG A 875 15.91 -47.64 21.09
N HIS A 876 15.74 -47.91 22.40
CA HIS A 876 16.77 -48.54 23.23
C HIS A 876 17.09 -49.98 22.81
N GLU A 877 16.12 -50.75 22.32
CA GLU A 877 16.34 -52.11 21.81
C GLU A 877 17.36 -52.12 20.66
N SER A 878 17.17 -51.28 19.67
CA SER A 878 18.12 -51.18 18.57
C SER A 878 19.50 -50.65 19.01
N ALA A 879 19.54 -49.81 20.02
CA ALA A 879 20.80 -49.32 20.60
C ALA A 879 21.57 -50.47 21.31
N ILE A 880 20.87 -51.29 22.08
CA ILE A 880 21.45 -52.48 22.76
C ILE A 880 22.04 -53.46 21.74
N GLU A 881 21.31 -53.80 20.68
CA GLU A 881 21.77 -54.67 19.62
C GLU A 881 23.06 -54.17 18.97
N ARG A 882 23.07 -52.89 18.56
CA ARG A 882 24.23 -52.25 17.91
C ARG A 882 25.43 -52.17 18.84
N LEU A 883 25.25 -51.89 20.14
CA LEU A 883 26.34 -51.88 21.12
C LEU A 883 26.94 -53.25 21.33
N LEU A 884 26.12 -54.25 21.44
CA LEU A 884 26.61 -55.63 21.59
C LEU A 884 27.39 -56.14 20.36
N ASP A 885 26.99 -55.68 19.16
CA ASP A 885 27.67 -56.06 17.92
C ASP A 885 29.01 -55.34 17.74
N ARG A 886 29.04 -54.04 18.10
CA ARG A 886 30.18 -53.18 17.72
C ARG A 886 31.12 -52.81 18.88
N CYS A 887 30.57 -52.58 20.07
CA CYS A 887 31.33 -52.14 21.24
C CYS A 887 30.76 -52.70 22.55
N PRO A 888 30.88 -53.99 22.81
CA PRO A 888 30.32 -54.68 23.99
C PRO A 888 30.79 -54.09 25.33
N GLN A 889 31.96 -53.45 25.39
CA GLN A 889 32.47 -52.79 26.60
C GLN A 889 31.66 -51.59 27.06
N ALA A 890 30.90 -50.96 26.16
CA ALA A 890 30.09 -49.84 26.50
C ALA A 890 28.64 -50.20 26.97
N ILE A 891 28.27 -51.50 26.89
CA ILE A 891 26.89 -51.94 27.15
C ILE A 891 26.44 -51.71 28.60
N ILE A 892 27.29 -52.02 29.55
CA ILE A 892 26.93 -51.84 30.95
C ILE A 892 26.92 -50.40 31.37
N PRO A 893 27.89 -49.56 31.03
CA PRO A 893 27.78 -48.11 31.23
C PRO A 893 26.54 -47.47 30.53
N TYR A 894 26.16 -47.99 29.36
CA TYR A 894 24.93 -47.59 28.68
C TYR A 894 23.67 -47.96 29.48
N ALA A 895 23.59 -49.26 29.90
CA ALA A 895 22.47 -49.75 30.65
C ALA A 895 22.33 -49.03 32.00
N ASN A 896 23.43 -48.81 32.70
CA ASN A 896 23.46 -48.07 33.96
C ASN A 896 23.03 -46.62 33.83
N HIS A 897 23.17 -46.02 32.67
CA HIS A 897 22.79 -44.63 32.44
C HIS A 897 21.35 -44.52 31.88
N GLU A 898 21.01 -45.35 30.90
CA GLU A 898 19.78 -45.16 30.07
C GLU A 898 18.62 -46.09 30.49
N LEU A 899 18.92 -47.28 31.05
CA LEU A 899 17.91 -48.27 31.40
C LEU A 899 17.45 -48.20 32.86
N GLN A 900 17.55 -47.05 33.50
CA GLN A 900 17.04 -46.81 34.86
C GLN A 900 15.56 -46.44 34.86
N ASN A 901 14.94 -46.59 36.01
CA ASN A 901 13.54 -46.27 36.24
C ASN A 901 12.56 -47.02 35.31
N ASN A 902 11.75 -46.36 34.56
CA ASN A 902 10.67 -46.96 33.74
C ASN A 902 11.16 -47.88 32.62
N LYS A 903 12.46 -47.96 32.34
CA LYS A 903 13.09 -48.79 31.28
C LYS A 903 13.88 -49.98 31.81
N MET A 904 13.82 -50.21 33.12
CA MET A 904 14.49 -51.36 33.75
C MET A 904 14.09 -52.70 33.14
N THR A 905 12.88 -52.82 32.62
CA THR A 905 12.38 -54.04 31.97
C THR A 905 13.23 -54.46 30.77
N LEU A 906 13.93 -53.54 30.10
CA LEU A 906 14.83 -53.84 28.98
C LEU A 906 16.09 -54.60 29.40
N TRP A 907 16.50 -54.52 30.69
CA TRP A 907 17.61 -55.31 31.21
C TRP A 907 17.35 -56.82 31.10
N TRP A 908 16.14 -57.28 31.45
CA TRP A 908 15.80 -58.70 31.44
C TRP A 908 15.03 -59.16 30.21
N GLN A 909 14.30 -58.29 29.55
CA GLN A 909 13.55 -58.65 28.35
C GLN A 909 14.42 -58.59 27.08
N LYS A 910 15.38 -57.70 27.00
CA LYS A 910 16.24 -57.52 25.82
C LYS A 910 17.72 -57.77 26.10
N LEU A 911 18.34 -57.06 27.03
CA LEU A 911 19.78 -57.12 27.25
C LEU A 911 20.24 -58.51 27.79
N PHE A 912 19.55 -59.07 28.75
CA PHE A 912 19.93 -60.36 29.35
C PHE A 912 19.86 -61.54 28.35
N PRO A 913 18.77 -61.73 27.59
CA PRO A 913 18.70 -62.78 26.58
C PRO A 913 19.77 -62.64 25.51
N GLU A 914 19.99 -61.42 24.99
CA GLU A 914 21.04 -61.14 23.97
C GLU A 914 22.45 -61.46 24.50
N LEU A 915 22.75 -61.05 25.73
CA LEU A 915 24.03 -61.36 26.36
C LEU A 915 24.23 -62.88 26.57
N CYS A 916 23.17 -63.59 26.95
CA CYS A 916 23.22 -65.07 27.10
C CYS A 916 23.56 -65.72 25.73
N GLU A 917 22.85 -65.31 24.69
CA GLU A 917 23.04 -65.88 23.34
C GLU A 917 24.45 -65.58 22.81
N ARG A 918 24.91 -64.34 22.87
CA ARG A 918 26.21 -63.89 22.37
C ARG A 918 27.40 -64.51 23.18
N THR A 919 27.25 -64.58 24.47
CA THR A 919 28.28 -65.20 25.32
C THR A 919 28.42 -66.73 25.00
N ARG A 920 27.29 -67.38 24.73
CA ARG A 920 27.28 -68.79 24.27
C ARG A 920 27.92 -68.89 22.87
N ALA A 921 27.57 -68.10 21.92
CA ALA A 921 28.13 -68.09 20.58
C ALA A 921 29.66 -67.84 20.59
N ALA A 922 30.15 -67.02 21.50
CA ALA A 922 31.57 -66.73 21.69
C ALA A 922 32.35 -67.89 22.46
N GLY A 923 31.70 -68.93 22.87
CA GLY A 923 32.33 -70.06 23.52
C GLY A 923 33.04 -69.76 24.83
N GLY A 924 32.72 -68.65 25.49
CA GLY A 924 33.32 -68.21 26.76
C GLY A 924 34.71 -67.56 26.62
N GLU A 925 35.20 -67.35 25.40
CA GLU A 925 36.49 -66.70 25.17
C GLU A 925 36.41 -65.18 25.30
N ASN A 926 35.22 -64.59 25.11
CA ASN A 926 35.01 -63.15 25.22
C ASN A 926 34.75 -62.74 26.68
N THR A 927 35.81 -62.35 27.38
CA THR A 927 35.76 -61.90 28.78
C THR A 927 34.89 -60.68 29.03
N ILE A 928 34.72 -59.80 28.02
CA ILE A 928 33.89 -58.57 28.12
C ILE A 928 32.42 -58.92 28.14
N LEU A 929 31.97 -59.80 27.24
CA LEU A 929 30.58 -60.27 27.21
C LEU A 929 30.21 -61.05 28.48
N LEU A 930 31.13 -61.89 28.95
CA LEU A 930 30.93 -62.60 30.16
C LEU A 930 30.87 -61.74 31.41
N SER A 931 31.68 -60.66 31.46
CA SER A 931 31.63 -59.68 32.53
C SER A 931 30.32 -58.92 32.50
N ALA A 932 29.87 -58.44 31.31
CA ALA A 932 28.60 -57.77 31.11
C ALA A 932 27.41 -58.68 31.51
N LEU A 933 27.43 -59.91 31.15
CA LEU A 933 26.40 -60.89 31.57
C LEU A 933 26.37 -61.08 33.11
N LYS A 934 27.51 -61.14 33.80
CA LYS A 934 27.54 -61.23 35.25
C LYS A 934 26.98 -59.97 35.92
N GLU A 935 27.33 -58.75 35.41
CA GLU A 935 26.80 -57.49 35.94
C GLU A 935 25.29 -57.40 35.71
N THR A 936 24.82 -57.82 34.53
CA THR A 936 23.39 -57.85 34.19
C THR A 936 22.63 -58.80 35.11
N LEU A 937 23.22 -60.00 35.43
CA LEU A 937 22.64 -60.91 36.35
C LEU A 937 22.46 -60.38 37.78
N VAL A 938 23.43 -59.58 38.23
CA VAL A 938 23.28 -58.91 39.55
C VAL A 938 22.04 -57.95 39.54
N VAL A 939 21.90 -57.20 38.50
CA VAL A 939 20.73 -56.26 38.37
C VAL A 939 19.42 -57.05 38.29
N VAL A 940 19.34 -58.09 37.46
CA VAL A 940 18.15 -58.90 37.28
C VAL A 940 17.80 -59.60 38.61
N ALA A 941 18.78 -60.14 39.34
CA ALA A 941 18.58 -60.76 40.65
C ALA A 941 18.10 -59.74 41.71
N MET A 942 18.45 -58.51 41.60
CA MET A 942 18.01 -57.43 42.52
C MET A 942 16.59 -56.93 42.25
N GLU A 943 16.15 -56.93 41.02
CA GLU A 943 14.90 -56.28 40.58
C GLU A 943 13.73 -57.27 40.43
N LEU A 944 13.99 -58.51 39.99
CA LEU A 944 12.94 -59.48 39.71
C LEU A 944 12.60 -60.33 40.94
N ASN A 945 11.39 -60.95 40.91
CA ASN A 945 11.09 -62.03 41.82
C ASN A 945 11.66 -63.39 41.34
N PRO A 946 11.85 -64.37 42.18
CA PRO A 946 12.50 -65.67 41.84
C PRO A 946 11.82 -66.43 40.69
N LEU A 947 10.46 -66.30 40.59
CA LEU A 947 9.72 -67.01 39.53
C LEU A 947 9.91 -66.34 38.20
N GLU A 948 9.82 -65.01 38.14
CA GLU A 948 10.06 -64.20 36.93
C GLU A 948 11.50 -64.39 36.47
N PHE A 949 12.48 -64.45 37.40
CA PHE A 949 13.87 -64.71 37.07
C PHE A 949 14.06 -66.11 36.49
N LEU A 950 13.39 -67.13 37.03
CA LEU A 950 13.42 -68.47 36.52
C LEU A 950 12.90 -68.60 35.09
N ASP A 951 11.78 -67.84 34.78
CA ASP A 951 11.14 -67.81 33.45
C ASP A 951 12.06 -67.24 32.39
N LEU A 952 13.01 -66.39 32.76
CA LEU A 952 14.00 -65.76 31.84
C LEU A 952 15.22 -66.56 31.55
N LEU A 953 15.48 -67.65 32.38
CA LEU A 953 16.66 -68.44 32.22
C LEU A 953 16.60 -69.31 30.93
N PRO A 954 17.67 -69.48 30.22
CA PRO A 954 17.71 -70.33 29.04
C PRO A 954 17.56 -71.82 29.44
N ASP A 955 16.67 -72.48 28.69
CA ASP A 955 16.39 -73.92 28.94
C ASP A 955 17.35 -74.83 28.16
N ASP A 956 18.64 -74.75 28.47
CA ASP A 956 19.72 -75.35 27.68
C ASP A 956 20.77 -76.12 28.50
N GLY A 957 20.46 -76.43 29.79
CA GLY A 957 21.36 -77.13 30.67
C GLY A 957 22.43 -76.30 31.36
N THR A 958 22.45 -75.00 31.17
CA THR A 958 23.44 -74.08 31.79
C THR A 958 22.93 -73.54 33.16
N ALA A 959 21.84 -74.01 33.69
CA ALA A 959 21.24 -73.55 34.91
C ALA A 959 22.17 -73.37 36.09
N HIS A 960 23.26 -74.25 36.19
CA HIS A 960 24.24 -74.20 37.28
C HIS A 960 24.97 -72.81 37.31
N PHE A 961 25.14 -72.18 36.20
CA PHE A 961 25.81 -70.85 36.11
C PHE A 961 24.97 -69.75 36.76
N PHE A 962 23.67 -69.87 36.65
CA PHE A 962 22.70 -68.89 37.14
C PHE A 962 22.25 -69.11 38.59
N LEU A 963 22.54 -70.31 39.14
CA LEU A 963 22.09 -70.69 40.45
C LEU A 963 22.51 -69.79 41.60
N PRO A 964 23.77 -69.26 41.67
CA PRO A 964 24.12 -68.28 42.70
C PRO A 964 23.25 -67.02 42.72
N HIS A 965 22.96 -66.45 41.54
CA HIS A 965 22.18 -65.25 41.37
C HIS A 965 20.67 -65.50 41.67
N LEU A 966 20.15 -66.67 41.34
CA LEU A 966 18.80 -67.05 41.65
C LEU A 966 18.64 -67.31 43.20
N LEU A 967 19.65 -67.83 43.89
CA LEU A 967 19.66 -67.92 45.33
C LEU A 967 19.71 -66.52 45.99
N GLU A 968 20.52 -65.62 45.46
CA GLU A 968 20.59 -64.24 45.96
C GLU A 968 19.25 -63.52 45.78
N CYS A 969 18.62 -63.66 44.63
CA CYS A 969 17.25 -63.20 44.37
C CYS A 969 16.24 -63.76 45.34
N SER A 970 16.29 -65.08 45.62
CA SER A 970 15.39 -65.74 46.54
C SER A 970 15.61 -65.27 47.97
N GLN A 971 16.86 -65.11 48.41
CA GLN A 971 17.19 -64.60 49.75
C GLN A 971 16.68 -63.23 49.99
N ARG A 972 16.81 -62.31 48.99
CA ARG A 972 16.31 -60.97 49.05
C ARG A 972 14.78 -60.97 49.22
N ASN A 973 14.05 -61.76 48.44
CA ASN A 973 12.56 -61.82 48.53
C ASN A 973 12.07 -62.46 49.84
N LEU A 974 12.90 -63.15 50.56
CA LEU A 974 12.56 -63.68 51.91
C LEU A 974 12.85 -62.65 53.01
N MET A 975 13.65 -61.58 52.68
CA MET A 975 13.98 -60.49 53.60
C MET A 975 13.09 -59.28 53.42
N THR A 976 12.48 -59.11 52.27
CA THR A 976 11.45 -58.12 51.97
C THR A 976 10.05 -58.71 52.28
#